data_9295ea84bbddeb5d934f05c4322d0ce1
#
_entry.id   9295ea84bbddeb5d934f05c4322d0ce1
#
_cell.length_a   1.000
_cell.length_b   1.000
_cell.length_c   1.000
_cell.angle_alpha   90.00
_cell.angle_beta   90.00
_cell.angle_gamma   90.00
#
_symmetry.space_group_name_H-M   'P 1'
#
loop_
_entity.id
_entity.type
_entity.pdbx_description
1 polymer ?
#
loop_
_entity_poly.entity_id
_entity_poly.type
_entity_poly.pdbx_seq_one_letter_code
_entity_poly.pdbx_strand_id
1 'polypeptide(L)'
;MAEPAGAPQEYGADSIKVLKGLEAVRKRPGMYIGDTDDGSGLHHMVYEVVDNGIDEALAGHADFVRVKIHADNSVSVRDNGRGIPVDMHAEEGVSAAEVIMTQLHAGGKFDQNSYKVSGGLHGVGVSVVNALSVWLELRIWRNGKEHYAKFSHGETVEHLRVVGDAEGEQGTEVRFLASTETFSNLDFEFATLEKRLRELAFLNSGVRIILEDERPAEPLHTELHYEGGVKEFVKYLDRSKQPMMPEPIYMTGEKDGIGVEVAMWWNDSYNEMVLPFTNNIPQRDGGTHMAGFRGALTRTLTRYATDSGIAKKEKVSFTGDDAREGLTCVLSVKVPDPKFSSQTKDKLVSSEVRPAVENLVNEKLTEWFEEHPNEAKMVVGKIVEAALAREAARKARELTRRKNPMDVNFLAGKLKDCSEKDPSKTELFIVEGDSAGGSAQTGRDRGTQAILPLKGKILNVERARFDRMLGSQEIGNLVMALGTGIGRDEFNIDKLRYHKIILMTDADVDGAHIRTLLLTFFYRQMPELIEGGYLYIAQPPLFKVARGRSEVYVKDQAALDDYLIQQGVDGAHLTLGNGEVITGQDLVRVIDEARQLKRVLDAFPTHYPRHILEQAAVAGAFVPGAVESDLQGVADKVAERLDLIALEYEKGWQGRITQDRGIRLARILRGVEEVRTLDGPMLRSGEARKTGSFTQALQTVYATPAVLERKDRRQAIYGPLGLLEAILEEGEKGLSLQRYKGLGEMNPGQLWETTLDPDARTLLQVRVDDMTEADDIFTKLMGDVVEPRREFIQQNALSVENLDF
;
A
#
# COMPACT_ATOMS: atom_id res chain seq x y z
N MET A 1 -0.97 49.87 17.81
CA MET A 1 -0.11 49.51 18.96
C MET A 1 -0.22 48.01 19.09
N ALA A 2 0.85 47.29 18.74
CA ALA A 2 0.91 45.86 18.89
C ALA A 2 1.17 45.50 20.38
N GLU A 3 0.41 44.57 20.93
CA GLU A 3 0.70 44.05 22.26
C GLU A 3 2.08 43.37 22.29
N PRO A 4 2.83 43.49 23.37
CA PRO A 4 4.17 42.91 23.50
C PRO A 4 4.02 41.37 23.63
N ALA A 5 4.79 40.63 22.85
CA ALA A 5 4.95 39.19 22.97
C ALA A 5 5.36 38.85 24.41
N GLY A 6 4.60 37.92 25.03
CA GLY A 6 4.83 37.45 26.39
C GLY A 6 6.24 36.92 26.54
N ALA A 7 6.86 37.19 27.67
CA ALA A 7 8.17 36.68 28.03
C ALA A 7 8.21 35.14 27.96
N PRO A 8 9.31 34.50 27.55
CA PRO A 8 9.44 33.07 27.55
C PRO A 8 9.19 32.53 28.97
N GLN A 9 8.22 31.60 29.09
CA GLN A 9 7.97 30.92 30.35
C GLN A 9 9.27 30.21 30.80
N GLU A 10 9.76 30.51 31.98
CA GLU A 10 10.92 29.81 32.55
C GLU A 10 10.61 28.31 32.63
N TYR A 11 11.53 27.48 32.14
CA TYR A 11 11.50 26.03 32.25
C TYR A 11 11.78 25.61 33.70
N GLY A 12 10.72 25.53 34.48
CA GLY A 12 10.73 25.15 35.92
C GLY A 12 10.08 23.80 36.19
N ALA A 13 10.10 23.35 37.44
CA ALA A 13 9.46 22.07 37.83
C ALA A 13 7.98 21.99 37.47
N ASP A 14 7.26 23.12 37.48
CA ASP A 14 5.85 23.20 37.09
C ASP A 14 5.57 22.95 35.61
N SER A 15 6.61 23.02 34.75
CA SER A 15 6.52 22.72 33.33
C SER A 15 6.62 21.21 33.05
N ILE A 16 7.03 20.39 34.02
CA ILE A 16 7.15 18.94 33.92
C ILE A 16 5.79 18.30 34.21
N LYS A 17 5.10 17.85 33.14
CA LYS A 17 3.83 17.10 33.26
C LYS A 17 4.08 15.61 33.25
N VAL A 18 3.60 14.90 34.28
CA VAL A 18 3.60 13.45 34.31
C VAL A 18 2.28 12.97 33.73
N LEU A 19 2.36 12.29 32.57
CA LEU A 19 1.19 11.66 31.95
C LEU A 19 0.95 10.31 32.60
N LYS A 20 -0.31 10.02 32.98
CA LYS A 20 -0.69 8.78 33.68
C LYS A 20 -1.49 7.88 32.71
N GLY A 21 -1.29 6.56 32.85
CA GLY A 21 -2.06 5.55 32.14
C GLY A 21 -1.99 5.74 30.60
N LEU A 22 -3.13 5.65 29.94
CA LEU A 22 -3.24 5.71 28.47
C LEU A 22 -3.20 7.15 27.89
N GLU A 23 -3.15 8.18 28.76
CA GLU A 23 -3.01 9.58 28.28
C GLU A 23 -1.70 9.80 27.50
N ALA A 24 -0.62 9.10 27.88
CA ALA A 24 0.66 9.16 27.17
C ALA A 24 0.54 8.64 25.74
N VAL A 25 -0.23 7.56 25.53
CA VAL A 25 -0.49 6.97 24.21
C VAL A 25 -1.25 7.96 23.32
N ARG A 26 -2.35 8.53 23.85
CA ARG A 26 -3.15 9.51 23.07
C ARG A 26 -2.37 10.77 22.68
N LYS A 27 -1.45 11.22 23.54
CA LYS A 27 -0.62 12.42 23.24
C LYS A 27 0.51 12.16 22.26
N ARG A 28 1.04 10.95 22.22
CA ARG A 28 2.15 10.56 21.32
C ARG A 28 1.90 9.19 20.71
N PRO A 29 0.83 9.03 19.91
CA PRO A 29 0.47 7.74 19.34
C PRO A 29 1.58 7.16 18.47
N GLY A 30 2.31 7.99 17.71
CA GLY A 30 3.40 7.56 16.84
C GLY A 30 4.52 6.79 17.54
N MET A 31 4.69 6.93 18.86
CA MET A 31 5.67 6.13 19.62
C MET A 31 5.22 4.67 19.83
N TYR A 32 3.91 4.40 19.77
CA TYR A 32 3.33 3.10 20.11
C TYR A 32 2.79 2.35 18.90
N ILE A 33 2.20 3.08 17.93
CA ILE A 33 1.49 2.47 16.80
C ILE A 33 2.12 2.80 15.43
N GLY A 34 3.09 3.71 15.37
CA GLY A 34 3.68 4.20 14.14
C GLY A 34 2.99 5.44 13.59
N ASP A 35 3.15 5.72 12.31
CA ASP A 35 2.60 6.91 11.67
C ASP A 35 1.07 6.90 11.68
N THR A 36 0.46 8.01 12.06
CA THR A 36 -1.00 8.16 12.16
C THR A 36 -1.63 8.80 10.93
N ASP A 37 -0.82 9.27 9.98
CA ASP A 37 -1.27 10.03 8.82
C ASP A 37 -1.21 9.22 7.51
N ASP A 38 -0.25 8.29 7.38
CA ASP A 38 -0.04 7.48 6.17
C ASP A 38 -0.89 6.19 6.13
N GLY A 39 -1.65 5.89 7.19
CA GLY A 39 -2.47 4.69 7.33
C GLY A 39 -1.73 3.48 7.92
N SER A 40 -0.41 3.48 8.03
CA SER A 40 0.36 2.35 8.58
C SER A 40 0.01 2.07 10.04
N GLY A 41 -0.08 3.10 10.87
CA GLY A 41 -0.50 2.99 12.26
C GLY A 41 -1.93 2.48 12.42
N LEU A 42 -2.83 2.85 11.51
CA LEU A 42 -4.20 2.34 11.50
C LEU A 42 -4.24 0.81 11.32
N HIS A 43 -3.51 0.29 10.33
CA HIS A 43 -3.41 -1.16 10.09
C HIS A 43 -2.70 -1.87 11.25
N HIS A 44 -1.74 -1.20 11.89
CA HIS A 44 -1.01 -1.75 13.04
C HIS A 44 -1.95 -2.03 14.23
N MET A 45 -3.01 -1.23 14.42
CA MET A 45 -4.04 -1.53 15.44
C MET A 45 -4.65 -2.93 15.25
N VAL A 46 -4.92 -3.31 13.99
CA VAL A 46 -5.44 -4.64 13.67
C VAL A 46 -4.38 -5.71 13.98
N TYR A 47 -3.13 -5.46 13.60
CA TYR A 47 -2.04 -6.43 13.83
C TYR A 47 -1.81 -6.70 15.30
N GLU A 48 -1.87 -5.70 16.18
CA GLU A 48 -1.71 -5.87 17.63
C GLU A 48 -2.79 -6.77 18.24
N VAL A 49 -4.02 -6.74 17.71
CA VAL A 49 -5.09 -7.63 18.19
C VAL A 49 -4.94 -9.02 17.58
N VAL A 50 -4.61 -9.13 16.29
CA VAL A 50 -4.37 -10.41 15.61
C VAL A 50 -3.21 -11.16 16.25
N ASP A 51 -2.10 -10.49 16.54
CA ASP A 51 -0.92 -11.10 17.16
C ASP A 51 -1.24 -11.74 18.52
N ASN A 52 -2.25 -11.25 19.25
CA ASN A 52 -2.71 -11.91 20.47
C ASN A 52 -3.36 -13.28 20.20
N GLY A 53 -4.19 -13.38 19.16
CA GLY A 53 -4.77 -14.65 18.72
C GLY A 53 -3.71 -15.63 18.19
N ILE A 54 -2.72 -15.11 17.45
CA ILE A 54 -1.57 -15.91 16.98
C ILE A 54 -0.69 -16.39 18.14
N ASP A 55 -0.51 -15.58 19.19
CA ASP A 55 0.21 -16.01 20.39
C ASP A 55 -0.51 -17.14 21.12
N GLU A 56 -1.86 -17.14 21.14
CA GLU A 56 -2.64 -18.29 21.62
C GLU A 56 -2.43 -19.54 20.75
N ALA A 57 -2.32 -19.35 19.41
CA ALA A 57 -2.02 -20.45 18.51
C ALA A 57 -0.59 -21.00 18.70
N LEU A 58 0.41 -20.14 18.88
CA LEU A 58 1.79 -20.54 19.20
C LEU A 58 1.87 -21.30 20.54
N ALA A 59 1.00 -20.97 21.49
CA ALA A 59 0.88 -21.69 22.76
C ALA A 59 0.06 -23.01 22.63
N GLY A 60 -0.46 -23.32 21.46
CA GLY A 60 -1.24 -24.52 21.15
C GLY A 60 -2.69 -24.50 21.64
N HIS A 61 -3.25 -23.32 21.84
CA HIS A 61 -4.60 -23.14 22.38
C HIS A 61 -5.60 -22.59 21.37
N ALA A 62 -5.14 -22.10 20.21
CA ALA A 62 -5.99 -21.61 19.13
C ALA A 62 -5.56 -22.20 17.78
N ASP A 63 -6.50 -22.35 16.86
CA ASP A 63 -6.26 -22.75 15.48
C ASP A 63 -7.05 -21.89 14.48
N PHE A 64 -7.73 -20.87 15.00
CA PHE A 64 -8.63 -20.03 14.20
C PHE A 64 -8.56 -18.56 14.63
N VAL A 65 -8.44 -17.66 13.63
CA VAL A 65 -8.56 -16.21 13.82
C VAL A 65 -9.46 -15.64 12.71
N ARG A 66 -10.43 -14.81 13.07
CA ARG A 66 -11.26 -14.07 12.11
C ARG A 66 -11.05 -12.58 12.28
N VAL A 67 -10.77 -11.89 11.19
CA VAL A 67 -10.70 -10.43 11.09
C VAL A 67 -11.83 -9.96 10.20
N LYS A 68 -12.64 -9.01 10.68
CA LYS A 68 -13.77 -8.50 9.93
C LYS A 68 -13.82 -6.98 9.98
N ILE A 69 -13.82 -6.36 8.81
CA ILE A 69 -14.06 -4.94 8.62
C ILE A 69 -15.56 -4.77 8.40
N HIS A 70 -16.23 -4.12 9.33
CA HIS A 70 -17.66 -3.90 9.27
C HIS A 70 -18.03 -2.71 8.37
N ALA A 71 -19.27 -2.69 7.91
CA ALA A 71 -19.77 -1.59 7.07
C ALA A 71 -19.72 -0.20 7.73
N ASP A 72 -19.64 -0.12 9.08
CA ASP A 72 -19.44 1.12 9.84
C ASP A 72 -17.95 1.49 10.02
N ASN A 73 -17.06 0.78 9.34
CA ASN A 73 -15.61 0.94 9.44
C ASN A 73 -15.00 0.57 10.80
N SER A 74 -15.77 -0.10 11.68
CA SER A 74 -15.19 -0.78 12.84
C SER A 74 -14.54 -2.10 12.43
N VAL A 75 -13.54 -2.56 13.16
CA VAL A 75 -12.88 -3.84 12.93
C VAL A 75 -13.10 -4.76 14.13
N SER A 76 -13.49 -6.01 13.88
CA SER A 76 -13.48 -7.05 14.90
C SER A 76 -12.44 -8.11 14.59
N VAL A 77 -11.74 -8.55 15.63
CA VAL A 77 -10.79 -9.67 15.57
C VAL A 77 -11.23 -10.67 16.62
N ARG A 78 -11.45 -11.93 16.19
CA ARG A 78 -11.87 -13.03 17.05
C ARG A 78 -10.91 -14.19 16.92
N ASP A 79 -10.50 -14.76 18.05
CA ASP A 79 -9.79 -16.03 18.16
C ASP A 79 -10.64 -17.10 18.86
N ASN A 80 -10.23 -18.36 18.77
CA ASN A 80 -10.80 -19.48 19.52
C ASN A 80 -9.86 -20.00 20.61
N GLY A 81 -9.00 -19.14 21.16
CA GLY A 81 -8.05 -19.47 22.21
C GLY A 81 -8.71 -19.64 23.58
N ARG A 82 -7.90 -19.59 24.64
CA ARG A 82 -8.38 -19.76 26.03
C ARG A 82 -9.33 -18.67 26.52
N GLY A 83 -9.40 -17.54 25.82
CA GLY A 83 -10.06 -16.31 26.29
C GLY A 83 -9.25 -15.59 27.36
N ILE A 84 -9.27 -14.26 27.37
CA ILE A 84 -8.63 -13.43 28.39
C ILE A 84 -9.15 -13.80 29.77
N PRO A 85 -8.30 -13.86 30.85
CA PRO A 85 -8.75 -14.12 32.20
C PRO A 85 -9.80 -13.11 32.66
N VAL A 86 -10.89 -13.62 33.26
CA VAL A 86 -12.06 -12.83 33.71
C VAL A 86 -12.12 -12.63 35.22
N ASP A 87 -11.21 -13.29 35.93
CA ASP A 87 -11.16 -13.23 37.40
C ASP A 87 -10.74 -11.83 37.88
N MET A 88 -11.14 -11.49 39.11
CA MET A 88 -10.77 -10.20 39.75
C MET A 88 -9.28 -10.17 40.03
N HIS A 89 -8.62 -9.09 39.59
CA HIS A 89 -7.22 -8.82 39.89
C HIS A 89 -7.11 -8.33 41.33
N ALA A 90 -6.30 -9.01 42.16
CA ALA A 90 -6.28 -8.80 43.59
C ALA A 90 -5.82 -7.40 44.02
N GLU A 91 -4.90 -6.78 43.26
CA GLU A 91 -4.33 -5.48 43.58
C GLU A 91 -5.16 -4.31 43.00
N GLU A 92 -5.76 -4.51 41.81
CA GLU A 92 -6.43 -3.42 41.08
C GLU A 92 -7.93 -3.33 41.34
N GLY A 93 -8.53 -4.38 41.94
CA GLY A 93 -9.95 -4.39 42.30
C GLY A 93 -10.93 -4.42 41.13
N VAL A 94 -10.45 -4.64 39.92
CA VAL A 94 -11.22 -4.85 38.67
C VAL A 94 -10.85 -6.19 38.05
N SER A 95 -11.55 -6.62 36.99
CA SER A 95 -11.21 -7.87 36.30
C SER A 95 -9.83 -7.81 35.64
N ALA A 96 -9.15 -8.97 35.56
CA ALA A 96 -7.87 -9.06 34.84
C ALA A 96 -8.00 -8.60 33.38
N ALA A 97 -9.13 -8.84 32.73
CA ALA A 97 -9.42 -8.34 31.40
C ALA A 97 -9.41 -6.81 31.33
N GLU A 98 -10.05 -6.13 32.28
CA GLU A 98 -10.07 -4.67 32.36
C GLU A 98 -8.66 -4.10 32.62
N VAL A 99 -7.85 -4.74 33.45
CA VAL A 99 -6.45 -4.35 33.71
C VAL A 99 -5.65 -4.41 32.39
N ILE A 100 -5.76 -5.50 31.62
CA ILE A 100 -5.07 -5.67 30.31
C ILE A 100 -5.50 -4.60 29.31
N MET A 101 -6.78 -4.21 29.32
CA MET A 101 -7.32 -3.23 28.38
C MET A 101 -6.98 -1.79 28.74
N THR A 102 -6.77 -1.46 30.04
CA THR A 102 -6.65 -0.07 30.52
C THR A 102 -5.28 0.30 31.04
N GLN A 103 -4.38 -0.68 31.24
CA GLN A 103 -3.05 -0.42 31.77
C GLN A 103 -1.95 -0.84 30.77
N LEU A 104 -0.89 -0.02 30.68
CA LEU A 104 0.31 -0.36 29.95
C LEU A 104 1.15 -1.35 30.78
N HIS A 105 1.85 -2.23 30.06
CA HIS A 105 2.73 -3.24 30.67
C HIS A 105 1.99 -4.24 31.59
N ALA A 106 0.72 -4.51 31.27
CA ALA A 106 -0.08 -5.53 31.91
C ALA A 106 -0.31 -6.71 30.95
N GLY A 107 -0.17 -7.95 31.47
CA GLY A 107 -0.48 -9.15 30.69
C GLY A 107 0.27 -10.39 31.13
N GLY A 108 -0.26 -11.57 30.74
CA GLY A 108 0.31 -12.88 31.08
C GLY A 108 1.57 -13.25 30.30
N LYS A 109 1.98 -12.44 29.33
CA LYS A 109 3.17 -12.69 28.48
C LYS A 109 4.50 -12.38 29.20
N PHE A 110 4.47 -11.77 30.36
CA PHE A 110 5.63 -11.61 31.24
C PHE A 110 5.97 -12.89 32.05
N ASP A 111 5.05 -13.87 32.08
CA ASP A 111 5.29 -15.16 32.70
C ASP A 111 5.66 -16.21 31.67
N GLN A 112 6.93 -16.67 31.68
CA GLN A 112 7.46 -17.68 30.77
C GLN A 112 6.76 -19.04 30.88
N ASN A 113 6.02 -19.30 31.97
CA ASN A 113 5.24 -20.53 32.09
C ASN A 113 3.95 -20.48 31.27
N SER A 114 3.42 -19.30 30.97
CA SER A 114 2.19 -19.10 30.22
C SER A 114 2.44 -19.01 28.71
N TYR A 115 3.57 -18.39 28.30
CA TYR A 115 3.99 -18.29 26.91
C TYR A 115 5.51 -18.41 26.78
N LYS A 116 5.98 -19.52 26.18
CA LYS A 116 7.40 -19.74 25.92
C LYS A 116 7.95 -18.83 24.83
N VAL A 117 7.14 -18.55 23.85
CA VAL A 117 7.43 -17.69 22.70
C VAL A 117 6.20 -16.84 22.42
N SER A 118 6.36 -15.53 22.27
CA SER A 118 5.27 -14.63 21.87
C SER A 118 5.80 -13.50 20.99
N GLY A 119 4.95 -12.95 20.13
CA GLY A 119 5.21 -11.73 19.37
C GLY A 119 4.99 -10.47 20.21
N GLY A 120 4.00 -10.52 21.10
CA GLY A 120 3.63 -9.41 22.00
C GLY A 120 4.49 -9.34 23.26
N LEU A 121 5.67 -8.73 23.18
CA LEU A 121 6.67 -8.74 24.27
C LEU A 121 6.45 -7.67 25.35
N HIS A 122 5.74 -6.58 25.04
CA HIS A 122 5.72 -5.38 25.91
C HIS A 122 4.43 -5.23 26.73
N GLY A 123 3.41 -6.06 26.50
CA GLY A 123 2.13 -6.00 27.21
C GLY A 123 1.40 -4.65 27.02
N VAL A 124 1.53 -4.03 25.85
CA VAL A 124 0.93 -2.73 25.56
C VAL A 124 -0.03 -2.72 24.36
N GLY A 125 0.02 -3.72 23.48
CA GLY A 125 -0.67 -3.68 22.19
C GLY A 125 -2.16 -3.40 22.30
N VAL A 126 -2.92 -4.23 23.00
CA VAL A 126 -4.38 -4.07 23.05
C VAL A 126 -4.80 -2.84 23.87
N SER A 127 -4.05 -2.43 24.89
CA SER A 127 -4.32 -1.19 25.64
C SER A 127 -4.06 0.06 24.80
N VAL A 128 -3.08 0.01 23.88
CA VAL A 128 -2.85 1.06 22.87
C VAL A 128 -4.02 1.13 21.90
N VAL A 129 -4.50 -0.01 21.37
CA VAL A 129 -5.70 -0.05 20.51
C VAL A 129 -6.91 0.57 21.22
N ASN A 130 -7.12 0.23 22.50
CA ASN A 130 -8.21 0.79 23.29
C ASN A 130 -8.07 2.32 23.45
N ALA A 131 -6.86 2.81 23.76
CA ALA A 131 -6.60 4.24 23.94
C ALA A 131 -6.88 5.08 22.67
N LEU A 132 -6.65 4.49 21.49
CA LEU A 132 -6.76 5.15 20.19
C LEU A 132 -8.10 4.86 19.47
N SER A 133 -9.06 4.28 20.19
CA SER A 133 -10.40 3.98 19.67
C SER A 133 -11.45 4.92 20.26
N VAL A 134 -12.41 5.35 19.43
CA VAL A 134 -13.63 6.06 19.90
C VAL A 134 -14.39 5.18 20.89
N TRP A 135 -14.53 3.91 20.54
CA TRP A 135 -15.06 2.87 21.40
C TRP A 135 -14.40 1.53 21.08
N LEU A 136 -14.36 0.67 22.11
CA LEU A 136 -13.92 -0.70 21.97
C LEU A 136 -14.86 -1.60 22.77
N GLU A 137 -15.30 -2.70 22.16
CA GLU A 137 -16.11 -3.75 22.75
C GLU A 137 -15.27 -5.02 22.89
N LEU A 138 -15.32 -5.62 24.08
CA LEU A 138 -14.61 -6.85 24.41
C LEU A 138 -15.63 -7.93 24.73
N ARG A 139 -15.55 -9.07 24.04
CA ARG A 139 -16.30 -10.29 24.36
C ARG A 139 -15.33 -11.41 24.67
N ILE A 140 -15.62 -12.16 25.72
CA ILE A 140 -14.79 -13.28 26.17
C ILE A 140 -15.68 -14.47 26.46
N TRP A 141 -15.41 -15.58 25.78
CA TRP A 141 -16.03 -16.88 26.02
C TRP A 141 -15.07 -17.72 26.85
N ARG A 142 -15.33 -17.80 28.16
CA ARG A 142 -14.46 -18.51 29.09
C ARG A 142 -15.28 -19.09 30.25
N ASN A 143 -14.87 -20.26 30.75
CA ASN A 143 -15.52 -20.98 31.84
C ASN A 143 -17.03 -21.25 31.62
N GLY A 144 -17.41 -21.51 30.34
CA GLY A 144 -18.80 -21.77 29.96
C GLY A 144 -19.72 -20.54 29.94
N LYS A 145 -19.16 -19.34 30.10
CA LYS A 145 -19.90 -18.07 30.11
C LYS A 145 -19.39 -17.10 29.06
N GLU A 146 -20.28 -16.28 28.50
CA GLU A 146 -19.97 -15.12 27.69
C GLU A 146 -19.91 -13.89 28.58
N HIS A 147 -18.78 -13.17 28.47
CA HIS A 147 -18.54 -11.94 29.21
C HIS A 147 -18.44 -10.78 28.21
N TYR A 148 -18.87 -9.60 28.63
CA TYR A 148 -18.84 -8.38 27.83
C TYR A 148 -18.36 -7.19 28.64
N ALA A 149 -17.51 -6.36 28.02
CA ALA A 149 -17.10 -5.05 28.54
C ALA A 149 -17.05 -4.04 27.40
N LYS A 150 -17.19 -2.74 27.74
CA LYS A 150 -17.11 -1.64 26.77
C LYS A 150 -16.22 -0.53 27.28
N PHE A 151 -15.42 0.03 26.36
CA PHE A 151 -14.46 1.08 26.62
C PHE A 151 -14.68 2.23 25.63
N SER A 152 -14.26 3.43 26.01
CA SER A 152 -14.23 4.60 25.13
C SER A 152 -12.96 5.39 25.42
N HIS A 153 -12.17 5.67 24.36
CA HIS A 153 -10.86 6.35 24.46
C HIS A 153 -9.95 5.81 25.58
N GLY A 154 -9.98 4.49 25.79
CA GLY A 154 -9.17 3.80 26.79
C GLY A 154 -9.76 3.73 28.18
N GLU A 155 -10.91 4.32 28.43
CA GLU A 155 -11.59 4.30 29.73
C GLU A 155 -12.75 3.29 29.74
N THR A 156 -12.96 2.61 30.89
CA THR A 156 -14.05 1.66 31.04
C THR A 156 -15.39 2.38 31.10
N VAL A 157 -16.31 2.09 30.16
CA VAL A 157 -17.69 2.59 30.16
C VAL A 157 -18.65 1.57 30.75
N GLU A 158 -18.48 0.30 30.38
CA GLU A 158 -19.21 -0.82 30.99
C GLU A 158 -18.20 -1.83 31.53
N HIS A 159 -18.26 -2.11 32.82
CA HIS A 159 -17.43 -3.11 33.49
C HIS A 159 -17.72 -4.51 32.97
N LEU A 160 -16.74 -5.40 33.07
CA LEU A 160 -16.88 -6.78 32.63
C LEU A 160 -18.02 -7.46 33.38
N ARG A 161 -18.98 -7.98 32.63
CA ARG A 161 -20.14 -8.69 33.18
C ARG A 161 -20.48 -9.90 32.34
N VAL A 162 -21.09 -10.91 32.95
CA VAL A 162 -21.65 -12.05 32.25
C VAL A 162 -22.92 -11.60 31.51
N VAL A 163 -22.99 -11.91 30.22
CA VAL A 163 -24.12 -11.57 29.34
C VAL A 163 -24.89 -12.81 28.86
N GLY A 164 -24.27 -13.98 28.92
CA GLY A 164 -24.88 -15.23 28.46
C GLY A 164 -24.06 -16.46 28.81
N ASP A 165 -24.54 -17.61 28.35
CA ASP A 165 -23.79 -18.85 28.34
C ASP A 165 -22.93 -18.90 27.04
N ALA A 166 -21.75 -19.51 27.14
CA ALA A 166 -20.82 -19.59 26.01
C ALA A 166 -21.26 -20.56 24.90
N GLU A 167 -22.32 -21.36 25.10
CA GLU A 167 -22.87 -22.34 24.15
C GLU A 167 -21.81 -23.27 23.49
N GLY A 168 -20.71 -23.54 24.21
CA GLY A 168 -19.58 -24.33 23.68
C GLY A 168 -18.51 -23.51 22.98
N GLU A 169 -18.69 -22.21 22.81
CA GLU A 169 -17.70 -21.28 22.28
C GLU A 169 -16.60 -21.00 23.28
N GLN A 170 -15.41 -20.70 22.78
CA GLN A 170 -14.24 -20.28 23.55
C GLN A 170 -13.45 -19.24 22.79
N GLY A 171 -12.73 -18.35 23.48
CA GLY A 171 -11.87 -17.35 22.87
C GLY A 171 -12.15 -15.92 23.26
N THR A 172 -11.60 -15.01 22.48
CA THR A 172 -11.75 -13.56 22.67
C THR A 172 -12.17 -12.89 21.36
N GLU A 173 -13.06 -11.91 21.46
CA GLU A 173 -13.35 -10.98 20.37
C GLU A 173 -13.12 -9.54 20.84
N VAL A 174 -12.35 -8.80 20.09
CA VAL A 174 -12.14 -7.37 20.26
C VAL A 174 -12.69 -6.66 19.03
N ARG A 175 -13.68 -5.78 19.22
CA ARG A 175 -14.20 -4.92 18.17
C ARG A 175 -13.96 -3.47 18.54
N PHE A 176 -13.39 -2.69 17.62
CA PHE A 176 -13.02 -1.31 17.85
C PHE A 176 -13.31 -0.40 16.66
N LEU A 177 -13.53 0.87 16.95
CA LEU A 177 -13.65 1.94 15.96
C LEU A 177 -12.50 2.93 16.20
N ALA A 178 -11.60 3.06 15.24
CA ALA A 178 -10.45 3.96 15.32
C ALA A 178 -10.87 5.43 15.47
N SER A 179 -10.09 6.21 16.23
CA SER A 179 -10.43 7.59 16.58
C SER A 179 -10.02 8.57 15.47
N THR A 180 -10.97 9.40 15.01
CA THR A 180 -10.74 10.53 14.10
C THR A 180 -9.87 11.64 14.71
N GLU A 181 -9.71 11.66 16.04
CA GLU A 181 -8.83 12.60 16.73
C GLU A 181 -7.37 12.20 16.62
N THR A 182 -7.09 10.91 16.30
CA THR A 182 -5.75 10.35 16.22
C THR A 182 -5.30 10.14 14.78
N PHE A 183 -6.17 9.58 13.95
CA PHE A 183 -5.83 9.18 12.59
C PHE A 183 -6.44 10.14 11.58
N SER A 184 -5.62 10.67 10.67
CA SER A 184 -6.09 11.48 9.55
C SER A 184 -6.66 10.61 8.41
N ASN A 185 -6.15 9.37 8.25
CA ASN A 185 -6.68 8.35 7.36
C ASN A 185 -7.30 7.22 8.19
N LEU A 186 -8.59 6.92 7.93
CA LEU A 186 -9.35 5.87 8.61
C LEU A 186 -9.70 4.69 7.69
N ASP A 187 -9.30 4.73 6.43
CA ASP A 187 -9.64 3.69 5.48
C ASP A 187 -8.68 2.50 5.61
N PHE A 188 -9.21 1.38 6.12
CA PHE A 188 -8.49 0.11 6.14
C PHE A 188 -8.38 -0.44 4.71
N GLU A 189 -7.17 -0.78 4.30
CA GLU A 189 -6.91 -1.41 3.00
C GLU A 189 -6.96 -2.93 3.15
N PHE A 190 -7.92 -3.56 2.46
CA PHE A 190 -8.10 -5.02 2.49
C PHE A 190 -6.83 -5.76 2.06
N ALA A 191 -6.18 -5.32 0.97
CA ALA A 191 -4.97 -5.94 0.44
C ALA A 191 -3.79 -5.89 1.43
N THR A 192 -3.63 -4.77 2.14
CA THR A 192 -2.60 -4.57 3.17
C THR A 192 -2.81 -5.53 4.35
N LEU A 193 -4.05 -5.68 4.82
CA LEU A 193 -4.38 -6.63 5.87
C LEU A 193 -4.20 -8.08 5.38
N GLU A 194 -4.74 -8.42 4.20
CA GLU A 194 -4.64 -9.75 3.60
C GLU A 194 -3.20 -10.23 3.52
N LYS A 195 -2.31 -9.38 3.06
CA LYS A 195 -0.89 -9.69 2.95
C LYS A 195 -0.28 -10.09 4.29
N ARG A 196 -0.46 -9.26 5.31
CA ARG A 196 0.08 -9.53 6.65
C ARG A 196 -0.53 -10.80 7.27
N LEU A 197 -1.83 -10.99 7.13
CA LEU A 197 -2.53 -12.17 7.62
C LEU A 197 -2.07 -13.45 6.89
N ARG A 198 -1.76 -13.34 5.59
CA ARG A 198 -1.18 -14.42 4.79
C ARG A 198 0.21 -14.81 5.29
N GLU A 199 1.07 -13.86 5.57
CA GLU A 199 2.39 -14.12 6.20
C GLU A 199 2.22 -14.88 7.53
N LEU A 200 1.31 -14.43 8.38
CA LEU A 200 1.03 -15.08 9.68
C LEU A 200 0.50 -16.51 9.49
N ALA A 201 -0.37 -16.75 8.51
CA ALA A 201 -0.88 -18.08 8.22
C ALA A 201 0.22 -19.02 7.71
N PHE A 202 1.16 -18.55 6.89
CA PHE A 202 2.34 -19.33 6.47
C PHE A 202 3.31 -19.61 7.62
N LEU A 203 3.53 -18.63 8.50
CA LEU A 203 4.46 -18.76 9.63
C LEU A 203 3.92 -19.63 10.77
N ASN A 204 2.60 -19.90 10.77
CA ASN A 204 1.92 -20.69 11.79
C ASN A 204 1.08 -21.78 11.10
N SER A 205 1.78 -22.82 10.61
CA SER A 205 1.16 -23.93 9.91
C SER A 205 -0.03 -24.52 10.68
N GLY A 206 -1.15 -24.73 9.99
CA GLY A 206 -2.38 -25.26 10.57
C GLY A 206 -3.32 -24.22 11.18
N VAL A 207 -2.90 -22.95 11.34
CA VAL A 207 -3.80 -21.87 11.77
C VAL A 207 -4.63 -21.39 10.56
N ARG A 208 -5.94 -21.30 10.76
CA ARG A 208 -6.88 -20.78 9.77
C ARG A 208 -7.23 -19.33 10.09
N ILE A 209 -6.94 -18.43 9.16
CA ILE A 209 -7.23 -17.01 9.27
C ILE A 209 -8.28 -16.64 8.22
N ILE A 210 -9.36 -15.98 8.64
CA ILE A 210 -10.40 -15.46 7.75
C ILE A 210 -10.35 -13.93 7.77
N LEU A 211 -10.31 -13.30 6.61
CA LEU A 211 -10.47 -11.86 6.45
C LEU A 211 -11.75 -11.57 5.67
N GLU A 212 -12.61 -10.73 6.23
CA GLU A 212 -13.87 -10.29 5.66
C GLU A 212 -13.92 -8.76 5.60
N ASP A 213 -14.45 -8.20 4.51
CA ASP A 213 -14.74 -6.77 4.39
C ASP A 213 -16.18 -6.57 3.92
N GLU A 214 -17.02 -6.02 4.80
CA GLU A 214 -18.44 -5.73 4.51
C GLU A 214 -18.68 -4.31 3.99
N ARG A 215 -17.64 -3.51 3.78
CA ARG A 215 -17.79 -2.14 3.28
C ARG A 215 -18.17 -2.09 1.82
N PRO A 216 -17.56 -2.89 0.91
CA PRO A 216 -17.95 -2.92 -0.49
C PRO A 216 -19.38 -3.45 -0.68
N ALA A 217 -20.04 -2.99 -1.75
CA ALA A 217 -21.35 -3.48 -2.15
C ALA A 217 -21.36 -5.01 -2.38
N GLU A 218 -20.25 -5.54 -2.86
CA GLU A 218 -19.93 -6.96 -2.88
C GLU A 218 -18.90 -7.24 -1.80
N PRO A 219 -19.26 -7.88 -0.68
CA PRO A 219 -18.33 -8.14 0.41
C PRO A 219 -17.13 -8.98 -0.04
N LEU A 220 -15.95 -8.59 0.42
CA LEU A 220 -14.73 -9.36 0.16
C LEU A 220 -14.55 -10.41 1.25
N HIS A 221 -14.07 -11.58 0.86
CA HIS A 221 -13.81 -12.70 1.75
C HIS A 221 -12.57 -13.46 1.28
N THR A 222 -11.63 -13.68 2.18
CA THR A 222 -10.44 -14.51 1.93
C THR A 222 -10.21 -15.44 3.12
N GLU A 223 -10.01 -16.73 2.83
CA GLU A 223 -9.57 -17.72 3.80
C GLU A 223 -8.10 -18.07 3.55
N LEU A 224 -7.30 -17.99 4.59
CA LEU A 224 -5.85 -18.18 4.59
C LEU A 224 -5.53 -19.35 5.51
N HIS A 225 -5.14 -20.48 4.93
CA HIS A 225 -4.82 -21.71 5.65
C HIS A 225 -3.77 -22.51 4.87
N TYR A 226 -2.58 -22.70 5.45
CA TYR A 226 -1.43 -23.29 4.78
C TYR A 226 -0.78 -24.36 5.64
N GLU A 227 -1.02 -25.62 5.30
CA GLU A 227 -0.43 -26.75 6.03
C GLU A 227 1.07 -26.91 5.76
N GLY A 228 1.54 -26.46 4.59
CA GLY A 228 2.94 -26.55 4.19
C GLY A 228 3.86 -25.50 4.84
N GLY A 229 3.29 -24.56 5.61
CA GLY A 229 4.03 -23.56 6.40
C GLY A 229 5.02 -22.74 5.57
N VAL A 230 6.25 -22.51 6.11
CA VAL A 230 7.28 -21.69 5.43
C VAL A 230 7.75 -22.29 4.10
N LYS A 231 7.61 -23.59 3.90
CA LYS A 231 7.91 -24.23 2.61
C LYS A 231 6.93 -23.80 1.53
N GLU A 232 5.66 -23.73 1.87
CA GLU A 232 4.61 -23.23 0.99
C GLU A 232 4.72 -21.72 0.77
N PHE A 233 5.19 -21.00 1.79
CA PHE A 233 5.46 -19.56 1.68
C PHE A 233 6.50 -19.26 0.61
N VAL A 234 7.60 -19.98 0.57
CA VAL A 234 8.63 -19.83 -0.48
C VAL A 234 8.05 -20.13 -1.87
N LYS A 235 7.21 -21.17 -2.00
CA LYS A 235 6.53 -21.46 -3.26
C LYS A 235 5.59 -20.31 -3.69
N TYR A 236 4.89 -19.71 -2.73
CA TYR A 236 4.05 -18.55 -2.97
C TYR A 236 4.85 -17.32 -3.44
N LEU A 237 6.00 -17.05 -2.82
CA LEU A 237 6.88 -15.95 -3.22
C LEU A 237 7.44 -16.14 -4.62
N ASP A 238 7.73 -17.38 -5.01
CA ASP A 238 8.31 -17.70 -6.31
C ASP A 238 7.27 -18.07 -7.40
N ARG A 239 5.97 -17.87 -7.16
CA ARG A 239 4.90 -18.21 -8.11
C ARG A 239 5.05 -17.53 -9.49
N SER A 240 5.78 -16.43 -9.56
CA SER A 240 6.06 -15.68 -10.79
C SER A 240 7.45 -15.95 -11.38
N LYS A 241 8.21 -16.90 -10.81
CA LYS A 241 9.58 -17.24 -11.21
C LYS A 241 9.68 -18.73 -11.61
N GLN A 242 10.75 -19.09 -12.30
CA GLN A 242 11.01 -20.49 -12.67
C GLN A 242 11.94 -21.13 -11.65
N PRO A 243 11.48 -22.10 -10.85
CA PRO A 243 12.33 -22.78 -9.88
C PRO A 243 13.34 -23.69 -10.59
N MET A 244 14.54 -23.78 -10.04
CA MET A 244 15.60 -24.65 -10.57
C MET A 244 15.48 -26.12 -10.14
N MET A 245 14.75 -26.39 -9.06
CA MET A 245 14.54 -27.73 -8.51
C MET A 245 13.06 -27.93 -8.15
N PRO A 246 12.56 -29.18 -8.11
CA PRO A 246 11.13 -29.45 -7.93
C PRO A 246 10.56 -28.94 -6.60
N GLU A 247 11.34 -28.99 -5.54
CA GLU A 247 10.90 -28.66 -4.19
C GLU A 247 11.88 -27.72 -3.48
N PRO A 248 11.41 -26.77 -2.64
CA PRO A 248 12.27 -25.98 -1.77
C PRO A 248 13.03 -26.82 -0.77
N ILE A 249 14.26 -26.43 -0.45
CA ILE A 249 15.01 -26.97 0.68
C ILE A 249 14.33 -26.50 1.95
N TYR A 250 14.01 -27.43 2.83
CA TYR A 250 13.36 -27.14 4.11
C TYR A 250 14.18 -27.70 5.27
N MET A 251 14.41 -26.88 6.27
CA MET A 251 15.18 -27.25 7.48
C MET A 251 14.46 -26.69 8.70
N THR A 252 14.35 -27.53 9.72
CA THR A 252 13.82 -27.13 11.04
C THR A 252 14.60 -27.79 12.15
N GLY A 253 14.68 -27.14 13.29
CA GLY A 253 15.28 -27.67 14.51
C GLY A 253 15.31 -26.67 15.63
N GLU A 254 15.67 -27.15 16.82
CA GLU A 254 15.80 -26.32 18.01
C GLU A 254 17.22 -26.45 18.55
N LYS A 255 17.81 -25.32 18.94
CA LYS A 255 19.13 -25.28 19.58
C LYS A 255 19.17 -24.22 20.65
N ASP A 256 19.60 -24.60 21.85
CA ASP A 256 19.71 -23.70 23.02
C ASP A 256 18.39 -22.99 23.36
N GLY A 257 17.24 -23.66 23.15
CA GLY A 257 15.91 -23.12 23.34
C GLY A 257 15.42 -22.18 22.23
N ILE A 258 16.20 -22.03 21.14
CA ILE A 258 15.86 -21.22 19.96
C ILE A 258 15.39 -22.16 18.86
N GLY A 259 14.13 -22.04 18.49
CA GLY A 259 13.58 -22.71 17.31
C GLY A 259 14.02 -21.99 16.03
N VAL A 260 14.46 -22.76 15.03
CA VAL A 260 14.87 -22.22 13.72
C VAL A 260 14.16 -23.01 12.64
N GLU A 261 13.52 -22.31 11.73
CA GLU A 261 12.82 -22.86 10.59
C GLU A 261 13.22 -22.08 9.33
N VAL A 262 13.69 -22.78 8.30
CA VAL A 262 14.20 -22.19 7.07
C VAL A 262 13.64 -22.96 5.89
N ALA A 263 13.04 -22.23 4.95
CA ALA A 263 12.80 -22.73 3.60
C ALA A 263 13.53 -21.87 2.59
N MET A 264 14.14 -22.49 1.59
CA MET A 264 14.88 -21.78 0.56
C MET A 264 14.75 -22.45 -0.81
N TRP A 265 14.75 -21.65 -1.87
CA TRP A 265 14.62 -22.11 -3.24
C TRP A 265 15.45 -21.24 -4.19
N TRP A 266 16.17 -21.85 -5.11
CA TRP A 266 16.81 -21.11 -6.21
C TRP A 266 15.93 -21.12 -7.45
N ASN A 267 15.87 -20.00 -8.10
CA ASN A 267 15.13 -19.76 -9.33
C ASN A 267 16.02 -19.16 -10.42
N ASP A 268 15.45 -18.90 -11.58
CA ASP A 268 16.15 -18.37 -12.76
C ASP A 268 16.49 -16.87 -12.68
N SER A 269 15.97 -16.16 -11.66
CA SER A 269 16.25 -14.73 -11.47
C SER A 269 17.70 -14.46 -11.02
N TYR A 270 18.08 -13.20 -11.00
CA TYR A 270 19.39 -12.73 -10.56
C TYR A 270 19.35 -12.03 -9.20
N ASN A 271 18.18 -11.92 -8.61
CA ASN A 271 17.94 -11.18 -7.39
C ASN A 271 17.83 -12.11 -6.17
N GLU A 272 18.29 -11.64 -5.02
CA GLU A 272 18.10 -12.28 -3.72
C GLU A 272 16.82 -11.77 -3.08
N MET A 273 15.97 -12.67 -2.58
CA MET A 273 14.85 -12.38 -1.71
C MET A 273 14.95 -13.21 -0.44
N VAL A 274 15.23 -12.59 0.69
CA VAL A 274 15.27 -13.27 2.00
C VAL A 274 14.38 -12.51 2.97
N LEU A 275 13.34 -13.19 3.47
CA LEU A 275 12.41 -12.67 4.45
C LEU A 275 12.75 -13.26 5.84
N PRO A 276 13.34 -12.46 6.74
CA PRO A 276 13.65 -12.88 8.10
C PRO A 276 12.53 -12.52 9.07
N PHE A 277 12.18 -13.47 9.95
CA PHE A 277 11.17 -13.30 10.99
C PHE A 277 11.71 -13.75 12.35
N THR A 278 11.32 -13.03 13.40
CA THR A 278 11.52 -13.42 14.79
C THR A 278 10.18 -13.39 15.51
N ASN A 279 9.73 -14.54 16.06
CA ASN A 279 8.41 -14.67 16.69
C ASN A 279 7.28 -14.10 15.82
N ASN A 280 7.28 -14.44 14.53
CA ASN A 280 6.35 -13.97 13.50
C ASN A 280 6.51 -12.49 13.09
N ILE A 281 7.38 -11.71 13.72
CA ILE A 281 7.61 -10.31 13.40
C ILE A 281 8.66 -10.20 12.28
N PRO A 282 8.38 -9.49 11.17
CA PRO A 282 9.35 -9.28 10.10
C PRO A 282 10.47 -8.33 10.56
N GLN A 283 11.72 -8.64 10.20
CA GLN A 283 12.87 -7.77 10.45
C GLN A 283 13.36 -7.17 9.14
N ARG A 284 12.93 -5.95 8.82
CA ARG A 284 13.32 -5.23 7.60
C ARG A 284 14.83 -5.00 7.50
N ASP A 285 15.47 -4.68 8.62
CA ASP A 285 16.91 -4.44 8.72
C ASP A 285 17.72 -5.70 9.04
N GLY A 286 17.08 -6.87 8.96
CA GLY A 286 17.70 -8.16 9.26
C GLY A 286 18.10 -8.31 10.74
N GLY A 287 19.31 -8.81 10.99
CA GLY A 287 19.81 -8.99 12.35
C GLY A 287 20.76 -10.18 12.49
N THR A 288 20.92 -10.65 13.73
CA THR A 288 21.87 -11.72 14.09
C THR A 288 21.51 -13.04 13.43
N HIS A 289 20.22 -13.38 13.27
CA HIS A 289 19.76 -14.58 12.56
C HIS A 289 20.15 -14.53 11.08
N MET A 290 19.98 -13.38 10.39
CA MET A 290 20.42 -13.19 9.01
C MET A 290 21.93 -13.34 8.86
N ALA A 291 22.70 -12.77 9.77
CA ALA A 291 24.16 -12.90 9.77
C ALA A 291 24.59 -14.37 9.93
N GLY A 292 23.93 -15.14 10.81
CA GLY A 292 24.13 -16.58 10.99
C GLY A 292 23.81 -17.35 9.72
N PHE A 293 22.64 -17.12 9.14
CA PHE A 293 22.18 -17.75 7.90
C PHE A 293 23.13 -17.50 6.73
N ARG A 294 23.46 -16.23 6.43
CA ARG A 294 24.37 -15.88 5.33
C ARG A 294 25.76 -16.47 5.49
N GLY A 295 26.28 -16.50 6.73
CA GLY A 295 27.57 -17.11 7.04
C GLY A 295 27.56 -18.62 6.82
N ALA A 296 26.54 -19.32 7.30
CA ALA A 296 26.38 -20.76 7.13
C ALA A 296 26.21 -21.14 5.66
N LEU A 297 25.30 -20.47 4.95
CA LEU A 297 25.02 -20.71 3.53
C LEU A 297 26.30 -20.61 2.68
N THR A 298 27.01 -19.50 2.80
CA THR A 298 28.25 -19.28 2.03
C THR A 298 29.30 -20.32 2.34
N ARG A 299 29.50 -20.68 3.61
CA ARG A 299 30.50 -21.65 4.03
C ARG A 299 30.19 -23.06 3.53
N THR A 300 28.94 -23.50 3.67
CA THR A 300 28.53 -24.86 3.26
C THR A 300 28.60 -25.01 1.75
N LEU A 301 28.14 -24.03 0.98
CA LEU A 301 28.20 -24.04 -0.49
C LEU A 301 29.65 -24.02 -0.99
N THR A 302 30.53 -23.19 -0.40
CA THR A 302 31.94 -23.14 -0.77
C THR A 302 32.64 -24.45 -0.47
N ARG A 303 32.37 -25.06 0.68
CA ARG A 303 32.90 -26.36 1.04
C ARG A 303 32.47 -27.44 0.07
N TYR A 304 31.16 -27.57 -0.20
CA TYR A 304 30.63 -28.56 -1.13
C TYR A 304 31.21 -28.38 -2.55
N ALA A 305 31.31 -27.16 -3.06
CA ALA A 305 31.91 -26.89 -4.38
C ALA A 305 33.38 -27.22 -4.45
N THR A 306 34.08 -27.10 -3.33
CA THR A 306 35.52 -27.50 -3.22
C THR A 306 35.68 -29.02 -3.17
N ASP A 307 34.90 -29.69 -2.31
CA ASP A 307 34.99 -31.15 -2.09
C ASP A 307 34.51 -31.93 -3.32
N SER A 308 33.51 -31.44 -4.03
CA SER A 308 33.03 -31.99 -5.31
C SER A 308 33.99 -31.73 -6.50
N GLY A 309 35.04 -30.92 -6.30
CA GLY A 309 36.02 -30.58 -7.33
C GLY A 309 35.53 -29.57 -8.37
N ILE A 310 34.29 -29.07 -8.28
CA ILE A 310 33.71 -28.14 -9.24
C ILE A 310 34.46 -26.81 -9.22
N ALA A 311 34.81 -26.30 -8.05
CA ALA A 311 35.52 -25.02 -7.89
C ALA A 311 36.93 -25.08 -8.55
N LYS A 312 37.63 -26.22 -8.48
CA LYS A 312 38.91 -26.41 -9.14
C LYS A 312 38.82 -26.50 -10.65
N LYS A 313 37.78 -27.17 -11.14
CA LYS A 313 37.54 -27.35 -12.59
C LYS A 313 37.28 -26.01 -13.27
N GLU A 314 36.42 -25.20 -12.68
CA GLU A 314 36.00 -23.92 -13.27
C GLU A 314 36.93 -22.74 -12.91
N LYS A 315 37.91 -22.94 -12.02
CA LYS A 315 38.95 -21.97 -11.58
C LYS A 315 38.36 -20.64 -11.08
N VAL A 316 37.24 -20.71 -10.33
CA VAL A 316 36.54 -19.54 -9.76
C VAL A 316 36.56 -19.57 -8.25
N SER A 317 36.55 -18.40 -7.64
CA SER A 317 36.32 -18.20 -6.21
C SER A 317 34.91 -17.69 -5.98
N PHE A 318 34.21 -18.28 -5.01
CA PHE A 318 32.85 -17.91 -4.68
C PHE A 318 32.81 -16.82 -3.62
N THR A 319 31.84 -15.92 -3.74
CA THR A 319 31.48 -14.94 -2.72
C THR A 319 30.11 -15.26 -2.15
N GLY A 320 29.75 -14.63 -1.04
CA GLY A 320 28.41 -14.77 -0.47
C GLY A 320 27.30 -14.30 -1.43
N ASP A 321 27.58 -13.30 -2.25
CA ASP A 321 26.62 -12.77 -3.21
C ASP A 321 26.36 -13.75 -4.36
N ASP A 322 27.40 -14.43 -4.87
CA ASP A 322 27.24 -15.49 -5.86
C ASP A 322 26.33 -16.62 -5.33
N ALA A 323 26.47 -16.95 -4.04
CA ALA A 323 25.67 -17.99 -3.37
C ALA A 323 24.19 -17.64 -3.25
N ARG A 324 23.87 -16.35 -3.26
CA ARG A 324 22.49 -15.83 -3.07
C ARG A 324 21.82 -15.34 -4.35
N GLU A 325 22.50 -15.37 -5.48
CA GLU A 325 21.91 -15.03 -6.76
C GLU A 325 20.76 -15.99 -7.09
N GLY A 326 19.56 -15.45 -7.30
CA GLY A 326 18.34 -16.20 -7.56
C GLY A 326 17.79 -16.95 -6.36
N LEU A 327 18.20 -16.63 -5.14
CA LEU A 327 17.73 -17.26 -3.92
C LEU A 327 16.48 -16.58 -3.37
N THR A 328 15.41 -17.33 -3.19
CA THR A 328 14.26 -16.96 -2.35
C THR A 328 14.30 -17.77 -1.06
N CYS A 329 14.22 -17.11 0.09
CA CYS A 329 14.33 -17.75 1.39
C CYS A 329 13.39 -17.10 2.41
N VAL A 330 12.77 -17.92 3.24
CA VAL A 330 12.09 -17.51 4.47
C VAL A 330 12.85 -18.09 5.66
N LEU A 331 13.29 -17.22 6.56
CA LEU A 331 14.00 -17.57 7.79
C LEU A 331 13.15 -17.15 8.98
N SER A 332 12.58 -18.10 9.71
CA SER A 332 11.80 -17.88 10.91
C SER A 332 12.55 -18.39 12.14
N VAL A 333 12.73 -17.53 13.14
CA VAL A 333 13.31 -17.94 14.44
C VAL A 333 12.29 -17.71 15.55
N LYS A 334 12.19 -18.68 16.46
CA LYS A 334 11.38 -18.60 17.67
C LYS A 334 12.32 -18.43 18.87
N VAL A 335 12.31 -17.25 19.45
CA VAL A 335 13.24 -16.84 20.51
C VAL A 335 12.43 -16.50 21.77
N PRO A 336 12.74 -17.08 22.94
CA PRO A 336 11.98 -16.82 24.18
C PRO A 336 12.03 -15.35 24.64
N ASP A 337 13.18 -14.70 24.54
CA ASP A 337 13.38 -13.30 24.96
C ASP A 337 14.22 -12.55 23.92
N PRO A 338 13.64 -12.18 22.77
CA PRO A 338 14.39 -11.51 21.74
C PRO A 338 14.65 -10.05 22.06
N LYS A 339 15.84 -9.55 21.71
CA LYS A 339 16.24 -8.14 21.84
C LYS A 339 16.29 -7.50 20.46
N PHE A 340 15.68 -6.32 20.37
CA PHE A 340 15.61 -5.53 19.13
C PHE A 340 16.33 -4.20 19.28
N SER A 341 16.72 -3.58 18.14
CA SER A 341 17.41 -2.28 18.12
C SER A 341 16.47 -1.10 18.39
N SER A 342 15.17 -1.28 18.15
CA SER A 342 14.14 -0.23 18.23
C SER A 342 12.80 -0.79 18.69
N GLN A 343 11.85 0.10 19.04
CA GLN A 343 10.48 -0.25 19.39
C GLN A 343 9.72 -0.87 18.20
N THR A 344 10.06 -0.49 16.97
CA THR A 344 9.48 -1.05 15.73
C THR A 344 9.93 -2.46 15.43
N LYS A 345 10.90 -2.99 16.20
CA LYS A 345 11.43 -4.37 16.09
C LYS A 345 12.05 -4.72 14.72
N ASP A 346 12.53 -3.74 13.97
CA ASP A 346 13.03 -3.95 12.61
C ASP A 346 14.32 -4.75 12.52
N LYS A 347 15.10 -4.81 13.62
CA LYS A 347 16.39 -5.52 13.64
C LYS A 347 16.58 -6.32 14.91
N LEU A 348 16.83 -7.63 14.75
CA LEU A 348 17.16 -8.52 15.86
C LEU A 348 18.64 -8.36 16.27
N VAL A 349 18.90 -8.09 17.56
CA VAL A 349 20.26 -7.90 18.10
C VAL A 349 20.70 -8.97 19.12
N SER A 350 19.83 -9.94 19.44
CA SER A 350 20.17 -11.08 20.31
C SER A 350 21.37 -11.87 19.77
N SER A 351 22.53 -11.80 20.44
CA SER A 351 23.80 -12.38 19.97
C SER A 351 23.79 -13.90 19.93
N GLU A 352 23.05 -14.55 20.83
CA GLU A 352 22.89 -16.01 20.96
C GLU A 352 22.15 -16.64 19.76
N VAL A 353 21.37 -15.88 19.03
CA VAL A 353 20.64 -16.39 17.86
C VAL A 353 21.56 -16.70 16.68
N ARG A 354 22.62 -15.90 16.50
CA ARG A 354 23.55 -16.10 15.39
C ARG A 354 24.19 -17.51 15.37
N PRO A 355 24.83 -17.99 16.46
CA PRO A 355 25.43 -19.32 16.46
C PRO A 355 24.39 -20.45 16.38
N ALA A 356 23.18 -20.27 16.94
CA ALA A 356 22.10 -21.23 16.85
C ALA A 356 21.69 -21.47 15.39
N VAL A 357 21.40 -20.37 14.65
CA VAL A 357 21.07 -20.44 13.21
C VAL A 357 22.24 -20.96 12.39
N GLU A 358 23.46 -20.46 12.64
CA GLU A 358 24.65 -20.83 11.88
C GLU A 358 24.96 -22.34 11.99
N ASN A 359 24.89 -22.92 13.18
CA ASN A 359 25.14 -24.31 13.40
C ASN A 359 24.09 -25.21 12.75
N LEU A 360 22.80 -24.89 12.97
CA LEU A 360 21.69 -25.67 12.43
C LEU A 360 21.72 -25.68 10.89
N VAL A 361 21.88 -24.51 10.28
CA VAL A 361 21.92 -24.40 8.82
C VAL A 361 23.14 -25.13 8.25
N ASN A 362 24.33 -25.02 8.85
CA ASN A 362 25.50 -25.74 8.41
C ASN A 362 25.29 -27.27 8.46
N GLU A 363 24.73 -27.78 9.55
CA GLU A 363 24.47 -29.22 9.74
C GLU A 363 23.44 -29.72 8.72
N LYS A 364 22.25 -29.13 8.73
CA LYS A 364 21.13 -29.60 7.91
C LYS A 364 21.32 -29.37 6.41
N LEU A 365 21.97 -28.29 6.01
CA LEU A 365 22.25 -28.05 4.59
C LEU A 365 23.35 -28.97 4.07
N THR A 366 24.34 -29.36 4.92
CA THR A 366 25.34 -30.35 4.54
C THR A 366 24.71 -31.72 4.34
N GLU A 367 23.86 -32.15 5.30
CA GLU A 367 23.08 -33.38 5.20
C GLU A 367 22.26 -33.42 3.91
N TRP A 368 21.55 -32.35 3.63
CA TRP A 368 20.69 -32.21 2.44
C TRP A 368 21.50 -32.35 1.13
N PHE A 369 22.69 -31.74 1.04
CA PHE A 369 23.54 -31.82 -0.16
C PHE A 369 24.09 -33.22 -0.39
N GLU A 370 24.35 -33.98 0.69
CA GLU A 370 24.79 -35.38 0.60
C GLU A 370 23.64 -36.30 0.12
N GLU A 371 22.42 -36.03 0.57
CA GLU A 371 21.22 -36.80 0.20
C GLU A 371 20.68 -36.46 -1.20
N HIS A 372 20.89 -35.23 -1.70
CA HIS A 372 20.33 -34.70 -2.95
C HIS A 372 21.42 -34.23 -3.93
N PRO A 373 22.32 -35.13 -4.39
CA PRO A 373 23.50 -34.76 -5.17
C PRO A 373 23.18 -34.14 -6.55
N ASN A 374 22.01 -34.41 -7.13
CA ASN A 374 21.61 -33.85 -8.41
C ASN A 374 21.17 -32.39 -8.27
N GLU A 375 20.32 -32.13 -7.28
CA GLU A 375 19.83 -30.78 -6.94
C GLU A 375 21.00 -29.92 -6.44
N ALA A 376 21.88 -30.48 -5.62
CA ALA A 376 23.10 -29.82 -5.17
C ALA A 376 23.99 -29.36 -6.34
N LYS A 377 24.12 -30.19 -7.40
CA LYS A 377 24.85 -29.81 -8.62
C LYS A 377 24.18 -28.68 -9.38
N MET A 378 22.82 -28.63 -9.41
CA MET A 378 22.10 -27.54 -10.05
C MET A 378 22.31 -26.23 -9.31
N VAL A 379 22.22 -26.24 -7.97
CA VAL A 379 22.48 -25.06 -7.13
C VAL A 379 23.92 -24.57 -7.31
N VAL A 380 24.91 -25.46 -7.19
CA VAL A 380 26.31 -25.09 -7.38
C VAL A 380 26.60 -24.63 -8.81
N GLY A 381 25.94 -25.22 -9.81
CA GLY A 381 26.00 -24.74 -11.20
C GLY A 381 25.61 -23.30 -11.35
N LYS A 382 24.48 -22.90 -10.73
CA LYS A 382 24.01 -21.50 -10.70
C LYS A 382 25.03 -20.56 -10.06
N ILE A 383 25.61 -20.98 -8.93
CA ILE A 383 26.62 -20.20 -8.22
C ILE A 383 27.91 -20.04 -9.04
N VAL A 384 28.33 -21.08 -9.75
CA VAL A 384 29.46 -21.01 -10.69
C VAL A 384 29.18 -20.00 -11.81
N GLU A 385 28.00 -20.03 -12.39
CA GLU A 385 27.60 -19.08 -13.42
C GLU A 385 27.60 -17.65 -12.88
N ALA A 386 27.09 -17.41 -11.69
CA ALA A 386 27.13 -16.12 -11.02
C ALA A 386 28.56 -15.63 -10.82
N ALA A 387 29.46 -16.49 -10.29
CA ALA A 387 30.87 -16.18 -10.07
C ALA A 387 31.61 -15.86 -11.37
N LEU A 388 31.38 -16.64 -12.44
CA LEU A 388 31.94 -16.38 -13.77
C LEU A 388 31.44 -15.05 -14.35
N ALA A 389 30.15 -14.73 -14.21
CA ALA A 389 29.58 -13.47 -14.65
C ALA A 389 30.20 -12.28 -13.90
N ARG A 390 30.33 -12.38 -12.58
CA ARG A 390 30.99 -11.36 -11.75
C ARG A 390 32.46 -11.15 -12.16
N GLU A 391 33.22 -12.23 -12.39
CA GLU A 391 34.61 -12.11 -12.87
C GLU A 391 34.70 -11.52 -14.28
N ALA A 392 33.81 -11.89 -15.20
CA ALA A 392 33.74 -11.33 -16.52
C ALA A 392 33.42 -9.82 -16.46
N ALA A 393 32.48 -9.44 -15.62
CA ALA A 393 32.15 -8.04 -15.40
C ALA A 393 33.34 -7.25 -14.81
N ARG A 394 34.07 -7.82 -13.85
CA ARG A 394 35.29 -7.22 -13.30
C ARG A 394 36.38 -7.02 -14.37
N LYS A 395 36.64 -8.04 -15.19
CA LYS A 395 37.60 -7.95 -16.28
C LYS A 395 37.19 -6.89 -17.34
N ALA A 396 35.91 -6.84 -17.68
CA ALA A 396 35.41 -5.83 -18.62
C ALA A 396 35.63 -4.42 -18.08
N ARG A 397 35.37 -4.18 -16.78
CA ARG A 397 35.60 -2.90 -16.12
C ARG A 397 37.08 -2.54 -16.10
N GLU A 398 38.00 -3.47 -15.76
CA GLU A 398 39.45 -3.26 -15.76
C GLU A 398 39.95 -2.89 -17.15
N LEU A 399 39.45 -3.51 -18.21
CA LEU A 399 39.79 -3.22 -19.58
C LEU A 399 39.29 -1.83 -19.99
N THR A 400 38.11 -1.44 -19.57
CA THR A 400 37.55 -0.11 -19.79
C THR A 400 38.35 0.96 -19.03
N ARG A 401 38.67 0.73 -17.77
CA ARG A 401 39.52 1.63 -16.97
C ARG A 401 40.92 1.84 -17.56
N ARG A 402 41.51 0.80 -18.17
CA ARG A 402 42.84 0.89 -18.80
C ARG A 402 42.80 1.59 -20.17
N LYS A 403 41.66 1.62 -20.84
CA LYS A 403 41.55 2.16 -22.19
C LYS A 403 41.29 3.66 -22.27
N ASN A 404 40.82 4.31 -21.18
CA ASN A 404 40.26 5.65 -21.38
C ASN A 404 40.57 6.70 -20.31
N PRO A 405 41.61 7.52 -20.54
CA PRO A 405 41.55 8.96 -20.21
C PRO A 405 40.58 9.72 -21.10
N MET A 406 40.10 9.11 -22.21
CA MET A 406 39.21 9.74 -23.22
C MET A 406 37.72 9.57 -22.98
N ASP A 407 37.28 8.68 -22.08
CA ASP A 407 35.83 8.41 -21.87
C ASP A 407 35.09 9.54 -21.15
N VAL A 408 35.78 10.41 -20.44
CA VAL A 408 35.21 11.66 -19.94
C VAL A 408 34.69 12.54 -21.11
N ASN A 409 35.32 12.43 -22.30
CA ASN A 409 34.87 13.12 -23.51
C ASN A 409 33.64 12.47 -24.16
N PHE A 410 33.37 11.17 -23.91
CA PHE A 410 32.20 10.48 -24.47
C PHE A 410 30.91 10.84 -23.72
N LEU A 411 30.97 10.96 -22.40
CA LEU A 411 29.86 11.47 -21.58
C LEU A 411 29.59 12.96 -21.85
N ALA A 412 30.64 13.74 -22.16
CA ALA A 412 30.55 15.17 -22.47
C ALA A 412 29.63 15.50 -23.67
N GLY A 413 29.33 14.52 -24.55
CA GLY A 413 28.36 14.70 -25.64
C GLY A 413 26.89 14.54 -25.24
N LYS A 414 26.59 13.65 -24.29
CA LYS A 414 25.21 13.28 -23.88
C LYS A 414 24.77 13.99 -22.60
N LEU A 415 25.55 13.91 -21.53
CA LEU A 415 25.24 14.62 -20.30
C LEU A 415 25.48 16.13 -20.48
N LYS A 416 24.46 16.90 -20.29
CA LYS A 416 24.53 18.36 -20.19
C LYS A 416 24.59 18.74 -18.72
N ASP A 417 25.81 18.76 -18.18
CA ASP A 417 26.07 18.98 -16.76
C ASP A 417 25.73 20.41 -16.29
N CYS A 418 25.61 20.62 -15.00
CA CYS A 418 25.42 21.90 -14.34
C CYS A 418 26.75 22.46 -13.83
N SER A 419 26.75 23.75 -13.47
CA SER A 419 27.96 24.46 -13.00
C SER A 419 28.21 24.25 -11.51
N GLU A 420 27.16 24.09 -10.71
CA GLU A 420 27.25 23.83 -9.26
C GLU A 420 27.91 22.47 -8.99
N LYS A 421 28.69 22.39 -7.91
CA LYS A 421 29.41 21.18 -7.50
C LYS A 421 28.89 20.58 -6.19
N ASP A 422 28.08 21.33 -5.45
CA ASP A 422 27.45 20.84 -4.23
C ASP A 422 26.25 19.92 -4.59
N PRO A 423 26.34 18.59 -4.34
CA PRO A 423 25.27 17.65 -4.71
C PRO A 423 23.90 18.00 -4.11
N SER A 424 23.88 18.65 -2.94
CA SER A 424 22.65 19.04 -2.25
C SER A 424 21.84 20.11 -2.97
N LYS A 425 22.51 20.85 -3.88
CA LYS A 425 21.92 21.94 -4.69
C LYS A 425 21.71 21.57 -6.14
N THR A 426 22.09 20.35 -6.55
CA THR A 426 22.08 19.94 -7.95
C THR A 426 21.03 18.90 -8.23
N GLU A 427 20.51 18.92 -9.46
CA GLU A 427 19.45 18.08 -9.94
C GLU A 427 19.81 17.45 -11.28
N LEU A 428 19.52 16.15 -11.46
CA LEU A 428 19.68 15.46 -12.73
C LEU A 428 18.30 15.10 -13.28
N PHE A 429 17.96 15.66 -14.43
CA PHE A 429 16.78 15.24 -15.20
C PHE A 429 17.18 14.17 -16.21
N ILE A 430 16.57 13.00 -16.08
CA ILE A 430 16.67 11.90 -17.04
C ILE A 430 15.47 12.03 -17.97
N VAL A 431 15.74 12.39 -19.23
CA VAL A 431 14.71 12.83 -20.19
C VAL A 431 14.58 11.84 -21.32
N GLU A 432 13.36 11.53 -21.70
CA GLU A 432 13.07 10.66 -22.84
C GLU A 432 13.33 11.37 -24.17
N GLY A 433 14.21 10.76 -24.98
CA GLY A 433 14.48 11.20 -26.35
C GLY A 433 15.30 12.47 -26.50
N ASP A 434 15.85 12.66 -27.72
CA ASP A 434 16.69 13.81 -28.04
C ASP A 434 15.84 15.09 -28.23
N SER A 435 14.56 15.00 -28.61
CA SER A 435 13.65 16.14 -28.83
C SER A 435 13.33 16.85 -27.51
N ALA A 436 12.77 16.13 -26.55
CA ALA A 436 12.47 16.66 -25.23
C ALA A 436 13.78 17.05 -24.49
N GLY A 437 14.85 16.26 -24.67
CA GLY A 437 16.19 16.59 -24.17
C GLY A 437 16.72 17.93 -24.68
N GLY A 438 16.47 18.29 -25.94
CA GLY A 438 16.86 19.58 -26.55
C GLY A 438 16.07 20.76 -25.95
N SER A 439 14.76 20.63 -25.79
CA SER A 439 13.92 21.63 -25.12
C SER A 439 14.32 21.81 -23.66
N ALA A 440 14.51 20.72 -22.92
CA ALA A 440 14.95 20.74 -21.52
C ALA A 440 16.35 21.38 -21.37
N GLN A 441 17.30 21.03 -22.24
CA GLN A 441 18.65 21.64 -22.25
C GLN A 441 18.62 23.16 -22.46
N THR A 442 17.70 23.63 -23.29
CA THR A 442 17.57 25.07 -23.58
C THR A 442 16.86 25.80 -22.47
N GLY A 443 15.80 25.19 -21.88
CA GLY A 443 14.95 25.82 -20.87
C GLY A 443 15.49 25.73 -19.45
N ARG A 444 16.44 24.83 -19.14
CA ARG A 444 16.93 24.57 -17.78
C ARG A 444 17.72 25.74 -17.13
N ASP A 445 17.79 25.74 -15.82
CA ASP A 445 18.85 26.49 -15.13
C ASP A 445 20.20 25.77 -15.26
N ARG A 446 21.13 26.37 -15.97
CA ARG A 446 22.48 25.83 -16.17
C ARG A 446 23.33 25.83 -14.90
N GLY A 447 22.93 26.58 -13.90
CA GLY A 447 23.60 26.62 -12.61
C GLY A 447 23.49 25.33 -11.85
N THR A 448 22.28 24.81 -11.70
CA THR A 448 21.92 23.73 -10.78
C THR A 448 21.36 22.48 -11.44
N GLN A 449 20.88 22.57 -12.70
CA GLN A 449 20.18 21.48 -13.37
C GLN A 449 21.03 20.83 -14.47
N ALA A 450 21.20 19.52 -14.40
CA ALA A 450 21.82 18.69 -15.42
C ALA A 450 20.75 17.91 -16.21
N ILE A 451 20.99 17.68 -17.51
CA ILE A 451 20.10 16.93 -18.39
C ILE A 451 20.83 15.74 -18.98
N LEU A 452 20.24 14.55 -18.87
CA LEU A 452 20.68 13.32 -19.50
C LEU A 452 19.56 12.79 -20.43
N PRO A 453 19.62 12.98 -21.73
CA PRO A 453 18.68 12.39 -22.66
C PRO A 453 18.96 10.90 -22.85
N LEU A 454 17.93 10.08 -22.83
CA LEU A 454 17.97 8.65 -23.11
C LEU A 454 17.53 8.37 -24.54
N LYS A 455 18.23 7.46 -25.23
CA LYS A 455 17.87 7.04 -26.59
C LYS A 455 16.94 5.81 -26.56
N GLY A 456 15.66 6.06 -26.32
CA GLY A 456 14.64 5.01 -26.30
C GLY A 456 14.68 4.13 -25.05
N LYS A 457 14.13 2.94 -25.14
CA LYS A 457 13.97 2.00 -24.04
C LYS A 457 15.32 1.47 -23.58
N ILE A 458 15.62 1.58 -22.28
CA ILE A 458 16.83 0.99 -21.71
C ILE A 458 16.70 -0.52 -21.58
N LEU A 459 17.83 -1.20 -21.34
CA LEU A 459 17.84 -2.63 -21.09
C LEU A 459 17.00 -2.98 -19.85
N ASN A 460 16.12 -3.97 -19.98
CA ASN A 460 15.37 -4.51 -18.85
C ASN A 460 16.31 -5.29 -17.92
N VAL A 461 16.64 -4.72 -16.79
CA VAL A 461 17.58 -5.30 -15.82
C VAL A 461 16.99 -6.46 -15.02
N GLU A 462 15.66 -6.63 -15.01
CA GLU A 462 15.01 -7.80 -14.42
C GLU A 462 15.41 -9.10 -15.12
N ARG A 463 15.64 -9.02 -16.44
CA ARG A 463 16.00 -10.15 -17.31
C ARG A 463 17.47 -10.21 -17.69
N ALA A 464 18.28 -9.27 -17.24
CA ALA A 464 19.64 -9.14 -17.70
C ALA A 464 20.65 -9.44 -16.61
N ARG A 465 21.57 -10.33 -16.89
CA ARG A 465 22.73 -10.58 -16.04
C ARG A 465 23.59 -9.31 -15.92
N PHE A 466 24.30 -9.19 -14.83
CA PHE A 466 25.10 -8.01 -14.50
C PHE A 466 26.17 -7.65 -15.54
N ASP A 467 26.83 -8.67 -16.14
CA ASP A 467 27.80 -8.47 -17.22
C ASP A 467 27.17 -7.84 -18.47
N ARG A 468 25.94 -8.24 -18.79
CA ARG A 468 25.17 -7.71 -19.91
C ARG A 468 24.71 -6.28 -19.66
N MET A 469 24.35 -5.97 -18.42
CA MET A 469 24.01 -4.60 -18.00
C MET A 469 25.17 -3.63 -18.20
N LEU A 470 26.38 -4.03 -17.83
CA LEU A 470 27.58 -3.22 -18.03
C LEU A 470 27.94 -3.02 -19.50
N GLY A 471 27.51 -3.91 -20.39
CA GLY A 471 27.64 -3.76 -21.84
C GLY A 471 26.64 -2.78 -22.45
N SER A 472 25.58 -2.39 -21.73
CA SER A 472 24.58 -1.44 -22.19
C SER A 472 25.09 -0.01 -22.09
N GLN A 473 25.11 0.69 -23.24
CA GLN A 473 25.59 2.07 -23.30
C GLN A 473 24.72 3.03 -22.46
N GLU A 474 23.42 2.86 -22.47
CA GLU A 474 22.50 3.73 -21.72
C GLU A 474 22.64 3.55 -20.22
N ILE A 475 22.77 2.28 -19.74
CA ILE A 475 23.06 2.01 -18.33
C ILE A 475 24.43 2.56 -17.94
N GLY A 476 25.45 2.37 -18.78
CA GLY A 476 26.77 2.95 -18.55
C GLY A 476 26.74 4.48 -18.42
N ASN A 477 25.95 5.17 -19.27
CA ASN A 477 25.78 6.63 -19.20
C ASN A 477 25.08 7.04 -17.88
N LEU A 478 24.06 6.32 -17.43
CA LEU A 478 23.38 6.58 -16.16
C LEU A 478 24.34 6.44 -14.98
N VAL A 479 25.08 5.33 -14.88
CA VAL A 479 26.04 5.07 -13.81
C VAL A 479 27.14 6.14 -13.77
N MET A 480 27.68 6.50 -14.95
CA MET A 480 28.70 7.56 -15.03
C MET A 480 28.14 8.93 -14.66
N ALA A 481 26.92 9.25 -15.05
CA ALA A 481 26.29 10.53 -14.70
C ALA A 481 26.07 10.67 -13.19
N LEU A 482 25.60 9.60 -12.53
CA LEU A 482 25.35 9.58 -11.09
C LEU A 482 26.64 9.61 -10.27
N GLY A 483 27.71 8.95 -10.76
CA GLY A 483 29.02 8.91 -10.09
C GLY A 483 29.14 7.90 -8.95
N THR A 484 28.08 7.21 -8.57
CA THR A 484 28.03 6.28 -7.42
C THR A 484 28.69 4.93 -7.68
N GLY A 485 28.99 4.57 -8.94
CA GLY A 485 29.25 3.19 -9.31
C GLY A 485 27.97 2.34 -9.39
N ILE A 486 28.11 1.04 -9.62
CA ILE A 486 27.01 0.10 -9.71
C ILE A 486 27.40 -1.26 -9.15
N GLY A 487 26.44 -1.95 -8.52
CA GLY A 487 26.63 -3.26 -7.89
C GLY A 487 27.14 -3.15 -6.46
N ARG A 488 26.91 -4.20 -5.67
CA ARG A 488 27.13 -4.22 -4.20
C ARG A 488 28.55 -3.88 -3.76
N ASP A 489 29.56 -4.19 -4.57
CA ASP A 489 30.97 -3.97 -4.23
C ASP A 489 31.48 -2.54 -4.51
N GLU A 490 30.86 -1.83 -5.46
CA GLU A 490 31.37 -0.52 -5.95
C GLU A 490 30.41 0.64 -5.72
N PHE A 491 29.15 0.37 -5.43
CA PHE A 491 28.18 1.42 -5.14
C PHE A 491 28.54 2.17 -3.88
N ASN A 492 28.60 3.49 -3.98
CA ASN A 492 28.89 4.36 -2.86
C ASN A 492 28.02 5.62 -2.97
N ILE A 493 27.03 5.73 -2.07
CA ILE A 493 26.09 6.84 -2.01
C ILE A 493 26.77 8.20 -1.77
N ASP A 494 27.88 8.22 -1.02
CA ASP A 494 28.64 9.47 -0.73
C ASP A 494 29.24 10.11 -1.97
N LYS A 495 29.32 9.36 -3.08
CA LYS A 495 29.80 9.85 -4.38
C LYS A 495 28.69 10.36 -5.29
N LEU A 496 27.46 10.36 -4.82
CA LEU A 496 26.31 10.84 -5.60
C LEU A 496 26.50 12.31 -5.98
N ARG A 497 26.33 12.59 -7.26
CA ARG A 497 26.58 13.93 -7.83
C ARG A 497 25.35 14.84 -7.79
N TYR A 498 24.18 14.29 -7.64
CA TYR A 498 22.90 15.01 -7.66
C TYR A 498 21.96 14.47 -6.59
N HIS A 499 21.53 15.30 -5.64
CA HIS A 499 20.62 14.89 -4.58
C HIS A 499 19.14 14.90 -5.01
N LYS A 500 18.86 15.26 -6.26
CA LYS A 500 17.57 15.02 -6.89
C LYS A 500 17.77 14.40 -8.27
N ILE A 501 17.29 13.19 -8.44
CA ILE A 501 17.29 12.45 -9.70
C ILE A 501 15.84 12.42 -10.16
N ILE A 502 15.54 13.11 -11.28
CA ILE A 502 14.16 13.36 -11.71
C ILE A 502 13.92 12.64 -13.03
N LEU A 503 13.00 11.67 -13.01
CA LEU A 503 12.55 10.98 -14.21
C LEU A 503 11.52 11.85 -14.93
N MET A 504 11.79 12.19 -16.18
CA MET A 504 10.93 13.04 -17.00
C MET A 504 10.65 12.33 -18.32
N THR A 505 9.54 11.60 -18.38
CA THR A 505 9.08 10.80 -19.53
C THR A 505 7.80 11.36 -20.11
N ASP A 506 7.52 11.05 -21.35
CA ASP A 506 6.29 11.43 -22.03
C ASP A 506 5.05 10.82 -21.35
N ALA A 507 3.89 11.44 -21.52
CA ALA A 507 2.62 10.99 -20.96
C ALA A 507 1.89 10.00 -21.90
N ASP A 508 2.65 9.11 -22.53
CA ASP A 508 2.17 8.08 -23.43
C ASP A 508 2.59 6.68 -22.95
N VAL A 509 2.21 5.65 -23.71
CA VAL A 509 2.50 4.24 -23.37
C VAL A 509 4.00 3.91 -23.40
N ASP A 510 4.77 4.54 -24.28
CA ASP A 510 6.21 4.34 -24.37
C ASP A 510 6.94 5.01 -23.21
N GLY A 511 6.55 6.24 -22.86
CA GLY A 511 7.07 6.95 -21.69
C GLY A 511 6.76 6.23 -20.38
N ALA A 512 5.57 5.67 -20.23
CA ALA A 512 5.21 4.83 -19.08
C ALA A 512 6.11 3.58 -19.01
N HIS A 513 6.42 2.94 -20.13
CA HIS A 513 7.32 1.79 -20.18
C HIS A 513 8.77 2.18 -19.84
N ILE A 514 9.28 3.30 -20.37
CA ILE A 514 10.63 3.80 -20.06
C ILE A 514 10.75 4.12 -18.58
N ARG A 515 9.74 4.76 -18.00
CA ARG A 515 9.66 5.02 -16.56
C ARG A 515 9.72 3.74 -15.74
N THR A 516 8.95 2.71 -16.13
CA THR A 516 8.96 1.41 -15.45
C THR A 516 10.33 0.74 -15.54
N LEU A 517 11.00 0.78 -16.70
CA LEU A 517 12.37 0.28 -16.87
C LEU A 517 13.37 1.01 -15.98
N LEU A 518 13.28 2.33 -15.87
CA LEU A 518 14.14 3.13 -15.01
C LEU A 518 13.90 2.84 -13.53
N LEU A 519 12.63 2.74 -13.11
CA LEU A 519 12.28 2.37 -11.74
C LEU A 519 12.80 0.98 -11.41
N THR A 520 12.66 0.00 -12.34
CA THR A 520 13.24 -1.35 -12.18
C THR A 520 14.75 -1.29 -12.00
N PHE A 521 15.43 -0.46 -12.80
CA PHE A 521 16.89 -0.28 -12.69
C PHE A 521 17.29 0.28 -11.33
N PHE A 522 16.67 1.35 -10.87
CA PHE A 522 16.99 1.96 -9.57
C PHE A 522 16.66 1.01 -8.42
N TYR A 523 15.50 0.38 -8.44
CA TYR A 523 15.08 -0.57 -7.41
C TYR A 523 16.02 -1.79 -7.29
N ARG A 524 16.45 -2.37 -8.44
CA ARG A 524 17.29 -3.57 -8.45
C ARG A 524 18.78 -3.30 -8.23
N GLN A 525 19.28 -2.17 -8.69
CA GLN A 525 20.72 -1.90 -8.75
C GLN A 525 21.21 -0.79 -7.82
N MET A 526 20.32 0.07 -7.38
CA MET A 526 20.65 1.24 -6.54
C MET A 526 19.49 1.57 -5.57
N PRO A 527 19.01 0.58 -4.75
CA PRO A 527 17.88 0.80 -3.84
C PRO A 527 18.14 1.94 -2.84
N GLU A 528 19.39 2.15 -2.46
CA GLU A 528 19.78 3.20 -1.51
C GLU A 528 19.43 4.61 -2.03
N LEU A 529 19.30 4.81 -3.33
CA LEU A 529 18.83 6.09 -3.90
C LEU A 529 17.35 6.34 -3.64
N ILE A 530 16.56 5.27 -3.57
CA ILE A 530 15.13 5.34 -3.22
C ILE A 530 14.99 5.52 -1.71
N GLU A 531 15.68 4.70 -0.93
CA GLU A 531 15.67 4.76 0.54
C GLU A 531 16.16 6.13 1.06
N GLY A 532 17.19 6.70 0.42
CA GLY A 532 17.71 8.03 0.72
C GLY A 532 16.82 9.17 0.22
N GLY A 533 15.72 8.89 -0.51
CA GLY A 533 14.78 9.89 -1.00
C GLY A 533 15.30 10.77 -2.15
N TYR A 534 16.26 10.29 -2.92
CA TYR A 534 16.88 11.05 -4.02
C TYR A 534 16.17 10.89 -5.37
N LEU A 535 15.24 9.94 -5.51
CA LEU A 535 14.56 9.63 -6.78
C LEU A 535 13.17 10.27 -6.85
N TYR A 536 12.90 10.98 -7.95
CA TYR A 536 11.64 11.69 -8.19
C TYR A 536 11.11 11.43 -9.60
N ILE A 537 9.79 11.61 -9.77
CA ILE A 537 9.11 11.62 -11.06
C ILE A 537 8.56 13.02 -11.28
N ALA A 538 8.91 13.64 -12.41
CA ALA A 538 8.32 14.91 -12.82
C ALA A 538 6.85 14.73 -13.22
N GLN A 539 6.02 15.69 -12.87
CA GLN A 539 4.61 15.74 -13.23
C GLN A 539 4.36 16.95 -14.15
N PRO A 540 4.69 16.86 -15.44
CA PRO A 540 4.37 17.92 -16.40
C PRO A 540 2.85 18.07 -16.52
N PRO A 541 2.33 19.26 -16.91
CA PRO A 541 0.91 19.45 -17.10
C PRO A 541 0.40 18.61 -18.28
N LEU A 542 -0.78 18.00 -18.11
CA LEU A 542 -1.43 17.24 -19.16
C LEU A 542 -2.24 18.12 -20.11
N PHE A 543 -2.67 19.31 -19.66
CA PHE A 543 -3.55 20.18 -20.44
C PHE A 543 -3.05 21.61 -20.48
N LYS A 544 -3.25 22.25 -21.63
CA LYS A 544 -3.19 23.70 -21.85
C LYS A 544 -4.59 24.19 -22.17
N VAL A 545 -5.09 25.09 -21.37
CA VAL A 545 -6.39 25.72 -21.53
C VAL A 545 -6.18 27.17 -21.98
N ALA A 546 -6.74 27.55 -23.13
CA ALA A 546 -6.65 28.91 -23.64
C ALA A 546 -8.04 29.53 -23.79
N ARG A 547 -8.18 30.76 -23.27
CA ARG A 547 -9.40 31.57 -23.41
C ARG A 547 -9.03 32.99 -23.88
N GLY A 548 -9.24 33.24 -25.14
CA GLY A 548 -8.82 34.50 -25.77
C GLY A 548 -7.29 34.62 -25.74
N ARG A 549 -6.77 35.58 -24.92
CA ARG A 549 -5.30 35.76 -24.76
C ARG A 549 -4.75 35.14 -23.50
N SER A 550 -5.57 34.57 -22.65
CA SER A 550 -5.13 33.93 -21.40
C SER A 550 -4.86 32.47 -21.66
N GLU A 551 -3.71 31.98 -21.18
CA GLU A 551 -3.31 30.57 -21.23
C GLU A 551 -3.03 30.10 -19.80
N VAL A 552 -3.52 28.91 -19.46
CA VAL A 552 -3.32 28.27 -18.17
C VAL A 552 -2.89 26.83 -18.40
N TYR A 553 -1.85 26.38 -17.70
CA TYR A 553 -1.43 24.98 -17.70
C TYR A 553 -2.10 24.24 -16.55
N VAL A 554 -2.67 23.11 -16.85
CA VAL A 554 -3.45 22.31 -15.90
C VAL A 554 -2.82 20.93 -15.80
N LYS A 555 -2.55 20.54 -14.55
CA LYS A 555 -1.75 19.37 -14.21
C LYS A 555 -2.40 18.05 -14.62
N ASP A 556 -3.68 17.88 -14.29
CA ASP A 556 -4.43 16.64 -14.43
C ASP A 556 -5.93 16.92 -14.68
N GLN A 557 -6.70 15.84 -14.84
CA GLN A 557 -8.14 15.94 -15.09
C GLN A 557 -8.88 16.61 -13.92
N ALA A 558 -8.48 16.34 -12.68
CA ALA A 558 -9.14 16.92 -11.51
C ALA A 558 -8.99 18.46 -11.48
N ALA A 559 -7.77 18.94 -11.76
CA ALA A 559 -7.51 20.38 -11.86
C ALA A 559 -8.20 21.02 -13.07
N LEU A 560 -8.37 20.25 -14.17
CA LEU A 560 -9.17 20.71 -15.32
C LEU A 560 -10.64 20.85 -14.93
N ASP A 561 -11.20 19.88 -14.24
CA ASP A 561 -12.58 19.93 -13.76
C ASP A 561 -12.78 21.10 -12.81
N ASP A 562 -11.84 21.38 -11.88
CA ASP A 562 -11.87 22.55 -11.01
C ASP A 562 -11.90 23.86 -11.79
N TYR A 563 -11.04 23.97 -12.82
CA TYR A 563 -11.02 25.13 -13.69
C TYR A 563 -12.35 25.30 -14.44
N LEU A 564 -12.89 24.21 -15.00
CA LEU A 564 -14.16 24.23 -15.75
C LEU A 564 -15.33 24.58 -14.84
N ILE A 565 -15.37 24.05 -13.61
CA ILE A 565 -16.39 24.38 -12.63
C ILE A 565 -16.36 25.88 -12.32
N GLN A 566 -15.23 26.46 -12.04
CA GLN A 566 -15.11 27.90 -11.78
C GLN A 566 -15.62 28.73 -12.95
N GLN A 567 -15.33 28.32 -14.20
CA GLN A 567 -15.80 29.00 -15.38
C GLN A 567 -17.31 28.80 -15.62
N GLY A 568 -17.84 27.62 -15.28
CA GLY A 568 -19.24 27.24 -15.45
C GLY A 568 -20.17 27.92 -14.45
N VAL A 569 -19.71 28.12 -13.22
CA VAL A 569 -20.44 28.77 -12.14
C VAL A 569 -20.54 30.28 -12.35
N ASP A 570 -19.59 30.88 -13.05
CA ASP A 570 -19.61 32.33 -13.29
C ASP A 570 -20.87 32.77 -14.05
N GLY A 571 -21.73 33.56 -13.37
CA GLY A 571 -23.03 34.00 -13.88
C GLY A 571 -24.10 32.92 -13.97
N ALA A 572 -23.92 31.77 -13.34
CA ALA A 572 -24.92 30.71 -13.22
C ALA A 572 -25.72 30.86 -11.91
N HIS A 573 -27.00 30.46 -11.94
CA HIS A 573 -27.84 30.35 -10.76
C HIS A 573 -28.70 29.09 -10.83
N LEU A 574 -28.83 28.45 -9.68
CA LEU A 574 -29.65 27.27 -9.51
C LEU A 574 -30.91 27.66 -8.72
N THR A 575 -32.06 27.64 -9.37
CA THR A 575 -33.36 27.90 -8.74
C THR A 575 -33.97 26.59 -8.28
N LEU A 576 -34.18 26.45 -6.97
CA LEU A 576 -34.79 25.26 -6.36
C LEU A 576 -36.31 25.26 -6.55
N GLY A 577 -36.95 24.11 -6.35
CA GLY A 577 -38.39 23.97 -6.48
C GLY A 577 -39.20 24.80 -5.46
N ASN A 578 -38.61 25.19 -4.34
CA ASN A 578 -39.19 26.12 -3.36
C ASN A 578 -39.05 27.60 -3.72
N GLY A 579 -38.36 27.91 -4.85
CA GLY A 579 -38.09 29.27 -5.30
C GLY A 579 -36.82 29.91 -4.75
N GLU A 580 -36.07 29.23 -3.93
CA GLU A 580 -34.76 29.67 -3.45
C GLU A 580 -33.74 29.64 -4.60
N VAL A 581 -32.82 30.62 -4.63
CA VAL A 581 -31.81 30.75 -5.67
C VAL A 581 -30.42 30.62 -5.08
N ILE A 582 -29.66 29.62 -5.53
CA ILE A 582 -28.28 29.35 -5.10
C ILE A 582 -27.31 29.88 -6.17
N THR A 583 -26.31 30.68 -5.75
CA THR A 583 -25.34 31.31 -6.64
C THR A 583 -23.95 31.35 -6.04
N GLY A 584 -22.94 31.63 -6.85
CA GLY A 584 -21.54 31.88 -6.41
C GLY A 584 -20.95 30.74 -5.58
N GLN A 585 -20.42 31.04 -4.39
CA GLN A 585 -19.76 30.07 -3.52
C GLN A 585 -20.71 28.98 -2.99
N ASP A 586 -21.99 29.31 -2.80
CA ASP A 586 -22.96 28.31 -2.38
C ASP A 586 -23.25 27.30 -3.50
N LEU A 587 -23.25 27.74 -4.76
CA LEU A 587 -23.36 26.85 -5.91
C LEU A 587 -22.10 25.96 -6.05
N VAL A 588 -20.91 26.50 -5.83
CA VAL A 588 -19.66 25.72 -5.82
C VAL A 588 -19.76 24.62 -4.77
N ARG A 589 -20.26 24.90 -3.58
CA ARG A 589 -20.40 23.89 -2.51
C ARG A 589 -21.35 22.75 -2.91
N VAL A 590 -22.47 23.07 -3.53
CA VAL A 590 -23.42 22.05 -4.05
C VAL A 590 -22.75 21.19 -5.14
N ILE A 591 -21.91 21.79 -5.98
CA ILE A 591 -21.18 21.05 -7.02
C ILE A 591 -20.08 20.17 -6.41
N ASP A 592 -19.38 20.64 -5.39
CA ASP A 592 -18.38 19.84 -4.68
C ASP A 592 -19.02 18.64 -3.97
N GLU A 593 -20.22 18.79 -3.39
CA GLU A 593 -21.01 17.67 -2.86
C GLU A 593 -21.38 16.69 -3.98
N ALA A 594 -21.77 17.18 -5.15
CA ALA A 594 -22.08 16.35 -6.31
C ALA A 594 -20.85 15.56 -6.81
N ARG A 595 -19.67 16.18 -6.80
CA ARG A 595 -18.38 15.50 -7.14
C ARG A 595 -18.02 14.42 -6.13
N GLN A 596 -18.19 14.71 -4.84
CA GLN A 596 -17.93 13.72 -3.79
C GLN A 596 -18.89 12.54 -3.93
N LEU A 597 -20.17 12.81 -4.13
CA LEU A 597 -21.15 11.75 -4.38
C LEU A 597 -20.81 10.95 -5.63
N LYS A 598 -20.42 11.61 -6.74
CA LYS A 598 -20.00 10.90 -7.96
C LYS A 598 -18.91 9.89 -7.67
N ARG A 599 -17.87 10.26 -6.91
CA ARG A 599 -16.78 9.33 -6.52
C ARG A 599 -17.31 8.12 -5.74
N VAL A 600 -18.22 8.34 -4.80
CA VAL A 600 -18.84 7.25 -4.03
C VAL A 600 -19.69 6.36 -4.93
N LEU A 601 -20.47 6.94 -5.84
CA LEU A 601 -21.29 6.17 -6.80
C LEU A 601 -20.41 5.39 -7.81
N ASP A 602 -19.23 5.93 -8.17
CA ASP A 602 -18.30 5.26 -9.08
C ASP A 602 -17.61 4.04 -8.42
N ALA A 603 -17.60 3.94 -7.10
CA ALA A 603 -17.11 2.77 -6.37
C ALA A 603 -18.07 1.57 -6.41
N PHE A 604 -19.35 1.80 -6.71
CA PHE A 604 -20.28 0.67 -6.85
C PHE A 604 -19.97 -0.18 -8.09
N PRO A 605 -20.23 -1.49 -8.06
CA PRO A 605 -20.10 -2.36 -9.22
C PRO A 605 -20.83 -1.84 -10.45
N THR A 606 -20.25 -2.03 -11.62
CA THR A 606 -20.74 -1.46 -12.90
C THR A 606 -22.12 -1.96 -13.33
N HIS A 607 -22.58 -3.10 -12.79
CA HIS A 607 -23.91 -3.63 -13.07
C HIS A 607 -25.05 -2.83 -12.40
N TYR A 608 -24.71 -1.96 -11.42
CA TYR A 608 -25.64 -0.96 -10.90
C TYR A 608 -25.53 0.35 -11.71
N PRO A 609 -26.55 0.69 -12.54
CA PRO A 609 -26.48 1.89 -13.37
C PRO A 609 -26.43 3.17 -12.53
N ARG A 610 -25.49 4.08 -12.81
CA ARG A 610 -25.25 5.31 -12.05
C ARG A 610 -26.49 6.16 -11.86
N HIS A 611 -27.31 6.31 -12.91
CA HIS A 611 -28.55 7.11 -12.84
C HIS A 611 -29.58 6.50 -11.87
N ILE A 612 -29.59 5.17 -11.70
CA ILE A 612 -30.48 4.50 -10.73
C ILE A 612 -29.95 4.73 -9.31
N LEU A 613 -28.64 4.56 -9.09
CA LEU A 613 -28.01 4.83 -7.80
C LEU A 613 -28.23 6.29 -7.37
N GLU A 614 -28.05 7.25 -8.28
CA GLU A 614 -28.28 8.67 -8.04
C GLU A 614 -29.72 8.93 -7.60
N GLN A 615 -30.72 8.44 -8.35
CA GLN A 615 -32.12 8.65 -8.01
C GLN A 615 -32.53 7.91 -6.73
N ALA A 616 -31.93 6.75 -6.45
CA ALA A 616 -32.11 6.04 -5.19
C ALA A 616 -31.51 6.84 -4.00
N ALA A 617 -30.34 7.50 -4.19
CA ALA A 617 -29.73 8.37 -3.18
C ALA A 617 -30.64 9.56 -2.83
N VAL A 618 -31.17 10.25 -3.84
CA VAL A 618 -32.12 11.37 -3.64
C VAL A 618 -33.42 10.90 -2.97
N ALA A 619 -33.90 9.69 -3.33
CA ALA A 619 -35.08 9.08 -2.70
C ALA A 619 -34.85 8.64 -1.24
N GLY A 620 -33.60 8.56 -0.80
CA GLY A 620 -33.26 8.14 0.56
C GLY A 620 -33.09 6.63 0.74
N ALA A 621 -32.88 5.88 -0.33
CA ALA A 621 -32.74 4.41 -0.29
C ALA A 621 -31.49 3.93 0.49
N PHE A 622 -30.51 4.79 0.71
CA PHE A 622 -29.26 4.48 1.39
C PHE A 622 -29.22 4.94 2.86
N VAL A 623 -30.31 5.47 3.37
CA VAL A 623 -30.42 5.85 4.79
C VAL A 623 -30.78 4.61 5.62
N PRO A 624 -29.95 4.16 6.56
CA PRO A 624 -30.15 2.90 7.29
C PRO A 624 -31.55 2.79 7.95
N GLY A 625 -31.97 3.83 8.66
CA GLY A 625 -33.27 3.84 9.35
C GLY A 625 -34.50 3.86 8.43
N ALA A 626 -34.39 4.44 7.25
CA ALA A 626 -35.49 4.45 6.26
C ALA A 626 -35.69 3.07 5.64
N VAL A 627 -34.60 2.33 5.37
CA VAL A 627 -34.65 0.96 4.83
C VAL A 627 -35.24 -0.02 5.85
N GLU A 628 -35.06 0.23 7.14
CA GLU A 628 -35.57 -0.63 8.19
C GLU A 628 -37.07 -0.39 8.49
N SER A 629 -37.55 0.85 8.37
CA SER A 629 -38.91 1.25 8.77
C SER A 629 -39.91 1.21 7.64
N ASP A 630 -39.57 1.68 6.41
CA ASP A 630 -40.52 1.80 5.29
C ASP A 630 -39.82 1.54 3.94
N LEU A 631 -39.29 0.36 3.73
CA LEU A 631 -38.59 -0.01 2.49
C LEU A 631 -39.51 0.09 1.25
N GLN A 632 -40.81 -0.24 1.36
CA GLN A 632 -41.71 -0.16 0.23
C GLN A 632 -41.96 1.30 -0.19
N GLY A 633 -42.21 2.21 0.77
CA GLY A 633 -42.33 3.62 0.45
C GLY A 633 -41.09 4.24 -0.18
N VAL A 634 -39.90 3.75 0.20
CA VAL A 634 -38.64 4.13 -0.44
C VAL A 634 -38.57 3.57 -1.88
N ALA A 635 -38.95 2.33 -2.10
CA ALA A 635 -38.95 1.71 -3.43
C ALA A 635 -39.90 2.45 -4.41
N ASP A 636 -41.05 2.85 -3.91
CA ASP A 636 -42.02 3.64 -4.69
C ASP A 636 -41.48 5.03 -5.05
N LYS A 637 -40.81 5.71 -4.10
CA LYS A 637 -40.16 7.01 -4.36
C LYS A 637 -39.03 6.90 -5.38
N VAL A 638 -38.24 5.82 -5.35
CA VAL A 638 -37.19 5.57 -6.36
C VAL A 638 -37.84 5.43 -7.74
N ALA A 639 -38.90 4.64 -7.85
CA ALA A 639 -39.63 4.46 -9.10
C ALA A 639 -40.20 5.78 -9.64
N GLU A 640 -40.82 6.58 -8.79
CA GLU A 640 -41.30 7.94 -9.14
C GLU A 640 -40.18 8.86 -9.66
N ARG A 641 -39.04 8.82 -9.00
CA ARG A 641 -37.89 9.61 -9.42
C ARG A 641 -37.29 9.14 -10.75
N LEU A 642 -37.28 7.84 -11.00
CA LEU A 642 -36.86 7.34 -12.31
C LEU A 642 -37.82 7.74 -13.42
N ASP A 643 -39.12 7.83 -13.15
CA ASP A 643 -40.11 8.34 -14.10
C ASP A 643 -39.96 9.83 -14.36
N LEU A 644 -39.44 10.63 -13.40
CA LEU A 644 -39.16 12.06 -13.62
C LEU A 644 -38.04 12.31 -14.65
N ILE A 645 -37.03 11.42 -14.69
CA ILE A 645 -35.88 11.55 -15.63
C ILE A 645 -36.17 10.83 -16.96
N ALA A 646 -37.17 9.96 -17.01
CA ALA A 646 -37.48 9.16 -18.18
C ALA A 646 -38.24 9.96 -19.24
N LEU A 647 -38.04 9.65 -20.51
CA LEU A 647 -38.87 10.15 -21.59
C LEU A 647 -40.30 9.62 -21.43
N GLU A 648 -41.29 10.35 -21.96
CA GLU A 648 -42.70 10.04 -21.74
C GLU A 648 -43.08 8.57 -22.08
N TYR A 649 -42.47 8.00 -23.13
CA TYR A 649 -42.68 6.61 -23.56
C TYR A 649 -41.81 5.58 -22.78
N GLU A 650 -40.97 6.01 -21.90
CA GLU A 650 -40.09 5.19 -21.07
C GLU A 650 -40.53 5.14 -19.62
N LYS A 651 -41.54 5.86 -19.23
CA LYS A 651 -42.14 5.87 -17.90
C LYS A 651 -42.82 4.55 -17.56
N GLY A 652 -43.10 4.34 -16.29
CA GLY A 652 -43.86 3.21 -15.78
C GLY A 652 -43.04 2.32 -14.84
N TRP A 653 -42.02 2.88 -14.20
CA TRP A 653 -41.26 2.19 -13.18
C TRP A 653 -42.11 1.80 -11.97
N GLN A 654 -41.93 0.62 -11.45
CA GLN A 654 -42.55 0.10 -10.23
C GLN A 654 -41.48 -0.46 -9.30
N GLY A 655 -41.55 -0.03 -8.04
CA GLY A 655 -40.65 -0.52 -6.98
C GLY A 655 -41.30 -1.64 -6.17
N ARG A 656 -40.57 -2.69 -5.86
CA ARG A 656 -41.01 -3.79 -4.96
C ARG A 656 -39.85 -4.25 -4.09
N ILE A 657 -40.15 -4.71 -2.90
CA ILE A 657 -39.18 -5.31 -1.97
C ILE A 657 -38.84 -6.73 -2.43
N THR A 658 -37.56 -7.08 -2.38
CA THR A 658 -37.06 -8.44 -2.60
C THR A 658 -36.99 -9.25 -1.29
N GLN A 659 -36.76 -10.58 -1.37
CA GLN A 659 -36.70 -11.47 -0.19
C GLN A 659 -35.52 -11.13 0.73
N ASP A 660 -34.41 -10.66 0.18
CA ASP A 660 -33.22 -10.22 0.88
C ASP A 660 -33.30 -8.77 1.42
N ARG A 661 -34.49 -8.15 1.36
CA ARG A 661 -34.73 -6.75 1.72
C ARG A 661 -33.99 -5.77 0.82
N GLY A 662 -33.86 -6.08 -0.46
CA GLY A 662 -33.44 -5.19 -1.53
C GLY A 662 -34.66 -4.52 -2.21
N ILE A 663 -34.39 -3.70 -3.24
CA ILE A 663 -35.39 -3.00 -4.06
C ILE A 663 -35.31 -3.53 -5.48
N ARG A 664 -36.42 -4.14 -5.97
CA ARG A 664 -36.60 -4.50 -7.37
C ARG A 664 -37.37 -3.40 -8.09
N LEU A 665 -36.75 -2.80 -9.10
CA LEU A 665 -37.31 -1.79 -9.97
C LEU A 665 -37.63 -2.45 -11.31
N ALA A 666 -38.87 -2.32 -11.78
CA ALA A 666 -39.29 -2.92 -13.04
C ALA A 666 -40.18 -1.98 -13.85
N ARG A 667 -40.01 -1.99 -15.17
CA ARG A 667 -40.88 -1.32 -16.12
C ARG A 667 -41.07 -2.15 -17.38
N ILE A 668 -42.11 -1.86 -18.14
CA ILE A 668 -42.31 -2.48 -19.46
C ILE A 668 -41.92 -1.45 -20.53
N LEU A 669 -40.83 -1.72 -21.24
CA LEU A 669 -40.35 -0.88 -22.32
C LEU A 669 -40.53 -1.63 -23.66
N ARG A 670 -41.34 -1.10 -24.55
CA ARG A 670 -41.60 -1.71 -25.88
C ARG A 670 -42.04 -3.18 -25.81
N GLY A 671 -42.81 -3.54 -24.79
CA GLY A 671 -43.29 -4.92 -24.57
C GLY A 671 -42.31 -5.86 -23.90
N VAL A 672 -41.13 -5.39 -23.53
CA VAL A 672 -40.10 -6.13 -22.78
C VAL A 672 -40.02 -5.63 -21.34
N GLU A 673 -40.04 -6.53 -20.38
CA GLU A 673 -39.83 -6.18 -18.98
C GLU A 673 -38.32 -5.86 -18.75
N GLU A 674 -38.05 -4.64 -18.39
CA GLU A 674 -36.75 -4.21 -17.89
C GLU A 674 -36.76 -4.28 -16.36
N VAL A 675 -35.78 -4.98 -15.78
CA VAL A 675 -35.64 -5.15 -14.33
C VAL A 675 -34.26 -4.69 -13.90
N ARG A 676 -34.25 -3.94 -12.79
CA ARG A 676 -33.00 -3.56 -12.07
C ARG A 676 -33.23 -3.88 -10.61
N THR A 677 -32.21 -4.42 -9.96
CA THR A 677 -32.31 -4.78 -8.55
C THR A 677 -31.17 -4.08 -7.79
N LEU A 678 -31.53 -3.42 -6.70
CA LEU A 678 -30.64 -2.98 -5.65
C LEU A 678 -30.78 -4.01 -4.52
N ASP A 679 -29.86 -4.94 -4.40
CA ASP A 679 -29.99 -6.04 -3.46
C ASP A 679 -29.78 -5.63 -1.99
N GLY A 680 -30.23 -6.45 -1.07
CA GLY A 680 -30.17 -6.14 0.36
C GLY A 680 -28.75 -5.98 0.93
N PRO A 681 -27.78 -6.82 0.57
CA PRO A 681 -26.38 -6.61 0.95
C PRO A 681 -25.83 -5.28 0.49
N MET A 682 -26.04 -4.91 -0.78
CA MET A 682 -25.58 -3.63 -1.33
C MET A 682 -26.19 -2.43 -0.58
N LEU A 683 -27.50 -2.46 -0.28
CA LEU A 683 -28.14 -1.37 0.48
C LEU A 683 -27.60 -1.19 1.91
N ARG A 684 -26.91 -2.19 2.45
CA ARG A 684 -26.29 -2.17 3.77
C ARG A 684 -24.77 -1.98 3.73
N SER A 685 -24.18 -1.89 2.55
CA SER A 685 -22.74 -1.73 2.35
C SER A 685 -22.19 -0.41 2.89
N GLY A 686 -20.86 -0.30 2.96
CA GLY A 686 -20.16 0.92 3.33
C GLY A 686 -20.39 2.04 2.33
N GLU A 687 -20.41 1.73 1.01
CA GLU A 687 -20.72 2.68 -0.05
C GLU A 687 -22.16 3.21 0.08
N ALA A 688 -23.12 2.33 0.40
CA ALA A 688 -24.49 2.72 0.66
C ALA A 688 -24.58 3.68 1.86
N ARG A 689 -23.87 3.39 2.94
CA ARG A 689 -23.82 4.29 4.12
C ARG A 689 -23.18 5.64 3.79
N LYS A 690 -22.05 5.63 3.07
CA LYS A 690 -21.39 6.87 2.57
C LYS A 690 -22.35 7.66 1.67
N THR A 691 -23.05 7.00 0.77
CA THR A 691 -24.08 7.63 -0.07
C THR A 691 -25.24 8.19 0.75
N GLY A 692 -25.70 7.46 1.76
CA GLY A 692 -26.77 7.86 2.67
C GLY A 692 -26.48 9.13 3.46
N SER A 693 -25.21 9.42 3.75
CA SER A 693 -24.82 10.66 4.44
C SER A 693 -25.12 11.93 3.63
N PHE A 694 -25.19 11.83 2.29
CA PHE A 694 -25.55 12.94 1.42
C PHE A 694 -27.08 13.17 1.29
N THR A 695 -27.90 12.22 1.73
CA THR A 695 -29.36 12.22 1.44
C THR A 695 -30.03 13.54 1.85
N GLN A 696 -29.72 14.08 3.02
CA GLN A 696 -30.33 15.33 3.49
C GLN A 696 -30.00 16.51 2.56
N ALA A 697 -28.77 16.69 2.16
CA ALA A 697 -28.33 17.71 1.23
C ALA A 697 -28.98 17.50 -0.15
N LEU A 698 -29.01 16.26 -0.65
CA LEU A 698 -29.62 15.91 -1.92
C LEU A 698 -31.14 16.21 -1.94
N GLN A 699 -31.86 15.89 -0.89
CA GLN A 699 -33.27 16.14 -0.79
C GLN A 699 -33.58 17.63 -0.72
N THR A 700 -32.73 18.40 -0.04
CA THR A 700 -32.89 19.88 0.00
C THR A 700 -32.82 20.49 -1.39
N VAL A 701 -31.93 20.02 -2.26
CA VAL A 701 -31.70 20.59 -3.59
C VAL A 701 -32.58 19.94 -4.66
N TYR A 702 -32.75 18.60 -4.63
CA TYR A 702 -33.28 17.80 -5.75
C TYR A 702 -34.57 17.07 -5.43
N ALA A 703 -35.22 17.26 -4.28
CA ALA A 703 -36.54 16.65 -3.99
C ALA A 703 -37.58 16.97 -5.09
N THR A 704 -37.53 18.17 -5.59
CA THR A 704 -38.22 18.61 -6.81
C THR A 704 -37.17 19.07 -7.83
N PRO A 705 -37.46 18.94 -9.14
CA PRO A 705 -36.49 19.37 -10.15
C PRO A 705 -36.07 20.83 -9.96
N ALA A 706 -34.75 21.05 -9.88
CA ALA A 706 -34.19 22.41 -9.85
C ALA A 706 -33.99 22.94 -11.30
N VAL A 707 -33.76 24.22 -11.45
CA VAL A 707 -33.52 24.84 -12.76
C VAL A 707 -32.19 25.58 -12.73
N LEU A 708 -31.26 25.16 -13.56
CA LEU A 708 -30.02 25.89 -13.78
C LEU A 708 -30.23 26.93 -14.85
N GLU A 709 -29.94 28.19 -14.52
CA GLU A 709 -30.06 29.32 -15.44
C GLU A 709 -28.70 30.01 -15.61
N ARG A 710 -28.31 30.25 -16.86
CA ARG A 710 -27.10 31.02 -17.19
C ARG A 710 -27.34 31.78 -18.50
N LYS A 711 -27.29 33.11 -18.43
CA LYS A 711 -27.64 33.99 -19.57
C LYS A 711 -29.03 33.63 -20.10
N ASP A 712 -29.14 33.24 -21.38
CA ASP A 712 -30.39 32.87 -22.04
C ASP A 712 -30.72 31.36 -22.00
N ARG A 713 -29.91 30.57 -21.30
CA ARG A 713 -30.14 29.14 -21.18
C ARG A 713 -30.81 28.79 -19.86
N ARG A 714 -31.76 27.84 -19.96
CA ARG A 714 -32.50 27.31 -18.83
C ARG A 714 -32.56 25.78 -18.97
N GLN A 715 -32.11 25.06 -17.97
CA GLN A 715 -32.04 23.59 -17.98
C GLN A 715 -32.61 23.02 -16.67
N ALA A 716 -33.50 22.03 -16.78
CA ALA A 716 -34.02 21.30 -15.62
C ALA A 716 -32.95 20.33 -15.12
N ILE A 717 -32.73 20.32 -13.81
CA ILE A 717 -31.77 19.51 -13.11
C ILE A 717 -32.50 18.56 -12.16
N TYR A 718 -32.35 17.27 -12.37
CA TYR A 718 -33.05 16.22 -11.61
C TYR A 718 -32.19 15.55 -10.55
N GLY A 719 -30.88 15.80 -10.58
CA GLY A 719 -29.94 15.20 -9.64
C GLY A 719 -28.56 15.84 -9.72
N PRO A 720 -27.65 15.48 -8.78
CA PRO A 720 -26.31 16.06 -8.66
C PRO A 720 -25.42 15.81 -9.86
N LEU A 721 -25.48 14.62 -10.48
CA LEU A 721 -24.65 14.29 -11.65
C LEU A 721 -25.06 15.16 -12.85
N GLY A 722 -26.34 15.35 -13.04
CA GLY A 722 -26.85 16.26 -14.11
C GLY A 722 -26.45 17.71 -13.88
N LEU A 723 -26.37 18.18 -12.63
CA LEU A 723 -25.87 19.53 -12.31
C LEU A 723 -24.38 19.64 -12.65
N LEU A 724 -23.56 18.65 -12.21
CA LEU A 724 -22.12 18.62 -12.46
C LEU A 724 -21.83 18.62 -13.97
N GLU A 725 -22.50 17.78 -14.74
CA GLU A 725 -22.38 17.72 -16.20
C GLU A 725 -22.74 19.04 -16.88
N ALA A 726 -23.88 19.64 -16.51
CA ALA A 726 -24.31 20.92 -17.06
C ALA A 726 -23.32 22.05 -16.77
N ILE A 727 -22.75 22.12 -15.58
CA ILE A 727 -21.75 23.14 -15.22
C ILE A 727 -20.41 22.90 -15.95
N LEU A 728 -19.94 21.66 -16.09
CA LEU A 728 -18.74 21.35 -16.86
C LEU A 728 -18.89 21.73 -18.34
N GLU A 729 -20.01 21.36 -18.96
CA GLU A 729 -20.33 21.75 -20.34
C GLU A 729 -20.36 23.29 -20.52
N GLU A 730 -20.93 24.00 -19.55
CA GLU A 730 -20.93 25.47 -19.59
C GLU A 730 -19.53 26.06 -19.40
N GLY A 731 -18.69 25.40 -18.59
CA GLY A 731 -17.29 25.79 -18.39
C GLY A 731 -16.43 25.64 -19.63
N GLU A 732 -16.67 24.60 -20.44
CA GLU A 732 -15.92 24.32 -21.67
C GLU A 732 -16.19 25.32 -22.79
N LYS A 733 -17.31 26.03 -22.76
CA LYS A 733 -17.70 26.95 -23.86
C LYS A 733 -16.73 28.11 -24.04
N GLY A 734 -16.20 28.19 -25.26
CA GLY A 734 -15.26 29.25 -25.66
C GLY A 734 -13.82 29.00 -25.18
N LEU A 735 -13.53 27.79 -24.72
CA LEU A 735 -12.18 27.36 -24.44
C LEU A 735 -11.55 26.63 -25.63
N SER A 736 -10.24 26.79 -25.78
CA SER A 736 -9.40 25.91 -26.59
C SER A 736 -8.61 25.04 -25.63
N LEU A 737 -8.87 23.72 -25.68
CA LEU A 737 -8.19 22.72 -24.87
C LEU A 737 -7.16 22.00 -25.74
N GLN A 738 -5.89 22.01 -25.33
CA GLN A 738 -4.83 21.21 -25.92
C GLN A 738 -4.35 20.20 -24.87
N ARG A 739 -4.40 18.90 -25.18
CA ARG A 739 -3.79 17.86 -24.36
C ARG A 739 -2.37 17.60 -24.88
N TYR A 740 -1.40 17.65 -23.98
CA TYR A 740 -0.02 17.27 -24.27
C TYR A 740 0.13 15.75 -24.12
N LYS A 741 0.68 15.10 -25.14
CA LYS A 741 1.04 13.67 -25.14
C LYS A 741 2.52 13.48 -24.86
N GLY A 742 3.37 14.40 -25.31
CA GLY A 742 4.80 14.33 -25.15
C GLY A 742 5.45 15.65 -24.79
N LEU A 743 6.56 15.57 -24.05
CA LEU A 743 7.38 16.73 -23.65
C LEU A 743 8.01 17.45 -24.85
N GLY A 744 8.19 16.74 -25.97
CA GLY A 744 8.68 17.30 -27.23
C GLY A 744 7.73 18.30 -27.89
N GLU A 745 6.45 18.32 -27.48
CA GLU A 745 5.45 19.31 -27.92
C GLU A 745 5.60 20.65 -27.20
N MET A 746 6.34 20.70 -26.09
CA MET A 746 6.58 21.92 -25.33
C MET A 746 7.85 22.65 -25.82
N ASN A 747 7.73 23.95 -25.99
CA ASN A 747 8.92 24.77 -26.20
C ASN A 747 9.70 24.95 -24.88
N PRO A 748 10.98 25.42 -24.95
CA PRO A 748 11.83 25.55 -23.74
C PRO A 748 11.23 26.44 -22.63
N GLY A 749 10.53 27.52 -22.98
CA GLY A 749 9.89 28.41 -22.01
C GLY A 749 8.72 27.72 -21.29
N GLN A 750 7.86 27.01 -22.03
CA GLN A 750 6.76 26.24 -21.47
C GLN A 750 7.25 25.14 -20.53
N LEU A 751 8.33 24.43 -20.94
CA LEU A 751 8.90 23.36 -20.12
C LEU A 751 9.54 23.92 -18.85
N TRP A 752 10.16 25.11 -18.91
CA TRP A 752 10.65 25.80 -17.73
C TRP A 752 9.52 26.14 -16.77
N GLU A 753 8.54 26.90 -17.22
CA GLU A 753 7.44 27.42 -16.41
C GLU A 753 6.58 26.33 -15.76
N THR A 754 6.59 25.12 -16.28
CA THR A 754 5.69 24.04 -15.82
C THR A 754 6.38 22.87 -15.13
N THR A 755 7.66 22.59 -15.49
CA THR A 755 8.29 21.33 -15.12
C THR A 755 9.71 21.47 -14.56
N LEU A 756 10.48 22.46 -15.03
CA LEU A 756 11.87 22.62 -14.61
C LEU A 756 12.02 23.63 -13.47
N ASP A 757 11.20 24.66 -13.43
CA ASP A 757 11.26 25.71 -12.39
C ASP A 757 10.93 25.10 -11.01
N PRO A 758 11.87 25.16 -10.04
CA PRO A 758 11.67 24.64 -8.69
C PRO A 758 10.46 25.22 -7.96
N ASP A 759 10.07 26.46 -8.27
CA ASP A 759 8.97 27.17 -7.60
C ASP A 759 7.59 26.83 -8.21
N ALA A 760 7.55 26.35 -9.45
CA ALA A 760 6.31 26.08 -10.18
C ALA A 760 5.99 24.59 -10.35
N ARG A 761 7.01 23.75 -10.40
CA ARG A 761 6.88 22.31 -10.73
C ARG A 761 6.29 21.48 -9.59
N THR A 762 5.70 20.35 -9.97
CA THR A 762 5.33 19.29 -9.03
C THR A 762 6.20 18.06 -9.28
N LEU A 763 6.76 17.49 -8.21
CA LEU A 763 7.54 16.26 -8.21
C LEU A 763 6.88 15.22 -7.29
N LEU A 764 6.82 13.98 -7.75
CA LEU A 764 6.46 12.82 -6.94
C LEU A 764 7.74 12.13 -6.46
N GLN A 765 7.96 12.06 -5.15
CA GLN A 765 9.08 11.31 -4.58
C GLN A 765 8.77 9.81 -4.64
N VAL A 766 9.73 9.03 -5.15
CA VAL A 766 9.60 7.57 -5.22
C VAL A 766 9.95 6.98 -3.84
N ARG A 767 9.05 6.15 -3.31
CA ARG A 767 9.23 5.44 -2.04
C ARG A 767 8.88 3.97 -2.22
N VAL A 768 9.42 3.12 -1.39
CA VAL A 768 9.08 1.71 -1.29
C VAL A 768 8.63 1.46 0.15
N ASP A 769 7.34 1.30 0.32
CA ASP A 769 6.75 1.04 1.64
C ASP A 769 6.84 -0.45 1.99
N ASP A 770 6.77 -1.30 0.96
CA ASP A 770 6.85 -2.75 1.09
C ASP A 770 7.75 -3.37 0.01
N MET A 771 8.86 -3.97 0.45
CA MET A 771 9.85 -4.58 -0.45
C MET A 771 9.30 -5.83 -1.15
N THR A 772 8.43 -6.60 -0.51
CA THR A 772 7.87 -7.83 -1.08
C THR A 772 6.88 -7.53 -2.19
N GLU A 773 6.03 -6.53 -1.98
CA GLU A 773 5.09 -6.06 -3.00
C GLU A 773 5.81 -5.44 -4.19
N ALA A 774 6.82 -4.62 -3.93
CA ALA A 774 7.64 -4.04 -4.98
C ALA A 774 8.35 -5.12 -5.81
N ASP A 775 8.93 -6.14 -5.16
CA ASP A 775 9.55 -7.29 -5.85
C ASP A 775 8.53 -8.04 -6.71
N ASP A 776 7.37 -8.34 -6.17
CA ASP A 776 6.29 -9.05 -6.87
C ASP A 776 5.80 -8.26 -8.11
N ILE A 777 5.57 -6.95 -7.97
CA ILE A 777 5.17 -6.07 -9.08
C ILE A 777 6.24 -6.00 -10.16
N PHE A 778 7.51 -5.75 -9.81
CA PHE A 778 8.58 -5.70 -10.81
C PHE A 778 8.77 -7.04 -11.49
N THR A 779 8.69 -8.15 -10.74
CA THR A 779 8.79 -9.50 -11.33
C THR A 779 7.61 -9.80 -12.27
N LYS A 780 6.38 -9.45 -11.90
CA LYS A 780 5.20 -9.62 -12.76
C LYS A 780 5.28 -8.79 -14.02
N LEU A 781 5.59 -7.49 -13.89
CA LEU A 781 5.58 -6.56 -15.02
C LEU A 781 6.78 -6.77 -15.94
N MET A 782 7.97 -7.02 -15.39
CA MET A 782 9.24 -6.97 -16.10
C MET A 782 9.92 -8.33 -16.23
N GLY A 783 9.47 -9.37 -15.51
CA GLY A 783 10.03 -10.73 -15.54
C GLY A 783 9.75 -11.49 -16.84
N ASP A 784 10.32 -12.69 -16.96
CA ASP A 784 10.23 -13.54 -18.16
C ASP A 784 8.90 -14.27 -18.29
N VAL A 785 8.26 -14.61 -17.17
CA VAL A 785 6.99 -15.34 -17.15
C VAL A 785 5.85 -14.42 -17.59
N VAL A 786 5.11 -14.82 -18.62
CA VAL A 786 4.07 -13.99 -19.23
C VAL A 786 2.74 -14.06 -18.46
N GLU A 787 2.43 -15.21 -17.89
CA GLU A 787 1.13 -15.52 -17.28
C GLU A 787 0.77 -14.56 -16.13
N PRO A 788 1.64 -14.31 -15.12
CA PRO A 788 1.34 -13.38 -14.03
C PRO A 788 1.07 -11.95 -14.53
N ARG A 789 1.75 -11.53 -15.61
CA ARG A 789 1.53 -10.22 -16.24
C ARG A 789 0.17 -10.14 -16.92
N ARG A 790 -0.23 -11.21 -17.60
CA ARG A 790 -1.55 -11.29 -18.24
C ARG A 790 -2.67 -11.24 -17.20
N GLU A 791 -2.53 -11.99 -16.12
CA GLU A 791 -3.48 -11.98 -15.01
C GLU A 791 -3.58 -10.60 -14.36
N PHE A 792 -2.45 -9.96 -14.11
CA PHE A 792 -2.41 -8.60 -13.57
C PHE A 792 -3.17 -7.60 -14.48
N ILE A 793 -2.94 -7.65 -15.80
CA ILE A 793 -3.64 -6.79 -16.76
C ILE A 793 -5.15 -7.06 -16.72
N GLN A 794 -5.57 -8.32 -16.67
CA GLN A 794 -7.00 -8.69 -16.63
C GLN A 794 -7.67 -8.21 -15.34
N GLN A 795 -7.02 -8.38 -14.19
CA GLN A 795 -7.54 -7.96 -12.90
C GLN A 795 -7.70 -6.44 -12.79
N ASN A 796 -6.80 -5.69 -13.41
CA ASN A 796 -6.77 -4.23 -13.35
C ASN A 796 -7.37 -3.55 -14.59
N ALA A 797 -7.98 -4.30 -15.52
CA ALA A 797 -8.47 -3.76 -16.79
C ALA A 797 -9.55 -2.68 -16.63
N LEU A 798 -10.37 -2.76 -15.58
CA LEU A 798 -11.44 -1.80 -15.31
C LEU A 798 -10.98 -0.55 -14.55
N SER A 799 -9.80 -0.60 -13.91
CA SER A 799 -9.23 0.53 -13.16
C SER A 799 -8.26 1.37 -13.98
N VAL A 800 -8.04 1.01 -15.26
CA VAL A 800 -7.14 1.77 -16.15
C VAL A 800 -7.78 3.09 -16.54
N GLU A 801 -7.08 4.19 -16.22
CA GLU A 801 -7.41 5.54 -16.68
C GLU A 801 -6.46 5.95 -17.82
N ASN A 802 -6.91 6.83 -18.69
CA ASN A 802 -6.11 7.43 -19.78
C ASN A 802 -5.51 6.42 -20.78
N LEU A 803 -6.29 5.46 -21.25
CA LEU A 803 -5.89 4.64 -22.37
C LEU A 803 -5.69 5.51 -23.63
N ASP A 804 -4.52 5.42 -24.26
CA ASP A 804 -4.27 5.97 -25.58
C ASP A 804 -4.83 5.01 -26.63
N PHE A 805 -5.90 5.43 -27.32
CA PHE A 805 -6.46 4.73 -28.48
C PHE A 805 -6.00 5.39 -29.76
#